data_f28dd98d468f373f6defce80f080fe09
#
_entry.id   f28dd98d468f373f6defce80f080fe09
#
_cell.length_a   1.000
_cell.length_b   1.000
_cell.length_c   1.000
_cell.angle_alpha   90.00
_cell.angle_beta   90.00
_cell.angle_gamma   90.00
#
_symmetry.space_group_name_H-M   'P 1'
#
loop_
_entity.id
_entity.type
_entity.pdbx_description
1 polymer ?
#
loop_
_entity_poly.entity_id
_entity_poly.type
_entity_poly.pdbx_seq_one_letter_code
_entity_poly.pdbx_strand_id
1 'polypeptide(L)'
;MTKRSANRKDVVRAGKRPGERARSDRQAAEGARAYRRRFLPVNREDMSERGWDECDFVYVSGDAYVDHSSFGAAIICRLLEANHYKVGMIAQPDWRDPESVAVLGRPRLGFLVSSGNMDSMVNHYTVAKKRRHLDAFSPGGEGGLRPDHAVVVYSNLIRRVFKDVPIIIGGIEASLRRLAHYDYWSDSLKRSILLDSNADLVSYGMGEHSIVEIADALNSGLSVSDLTFIDGTVFRTRSLDHVYDYELLPAYSAMRANPRAYAESFAVQYANSDHVTGKRLVEPYGEHEFVVQNPPAAPLSTAELDAVYRLPFVRAAHPDYDAAGGVPAIKEVKFSLASNRGCFGECAFCALTFHQGRVVQVRSRASLVAEAEEMTHDADFKGYIHDVGGPTANFRAPACRKQTDHGACRGRRCLAPEPCKKLIADHSDYIRLLRELREVPGVKKVFVRSGIRFDYVMLDEKHGREFVRELAEHHVSGQLRVAPEHVSHGVLSCMGKPDHAIYERFVSLFEEENARAGKKQFIVPYLMSSHPGSTMKEAVELAEFVRDMGFNPEQVSDFYPTPGSLATVMYFTGLDPRTMEPIYVPKNPHEKALQRALIQYRDPKNRDLVREALRRAGREDLIGFDAKCLVRPEGAHGGAPSKGKGTPKGKAAPKGDARRSGSSGSAPSRKGKQFRSNGGKGKPARQSGGKDEARRSPGGKGGNSHPGGGKGKVPHSHTGRGKRKETPGEGQRGRGTKRKG
;
A
#
# COMPACT_ATOMS: atom_id res chain seq x y z
N MET A 1 -8.20 78.74 -12.19
CA MET A 1 -8.17 78.62 -13.68
C MET A 1 -7.05 77.67 -13.99
N THR A 2 -7.18 76.53 -14.48
CA THR A 2 -7.76 75.84 -15.58
C THR A 2 -7.73 74.32 -15.31
N LYS A 3 -8.86 73.65 -15.48
CA LYS A 3 -9.07 72.21 -15.41
C LYS A 3 -8.36 71.53 -16.61
N ARG A 4 -7.64 70.43 -16.31
CA ARG A 4 -7.30 69.42 -17.37
C ARG A 4 -8.04 68.14 -17.08
N SER A 5 -8.99 67.82 -17.96
CA SER A 5 -9.73 66.59 -18.03
C SER A 5 -8.82 65.44 -18.49
N ALA A 6 -8.82 64.35 -17.74
CA ALA A 6 -8.20 63.08 -18.16
C ALA A 6 -9.16 62.26 -18.99
N ASN A 7 -8.80 62.05 -20.24
CA ASN A 7 -9.49 61.22 -21.23
C ASN A 7 -9.34 59.72 -20.82
N ARG A 8 -10.39 59.06 -20.33
CA ARG A 8 -10.48 57.62 -20.23
C ARG A 8 -10.73 57.05 -21.64
N LYS A 9 -9.71 56.45 -22.20
CA LYS A 9 -9.87 55.59 -23.37
C LYS A 9 -10.52 54.26 -22.95
N ASP A 10 -11.78 54.07 -23.23
CA ASP A 10 -12.48 52.81 -23.15
C ASP A 10 -11.86 51.88 -24.20
N VAL A 11 -11.10 50.88 -23.76
CA VAL A 11 -10.66 49.76 -24.58
C VAL A 11 -11.87 48.84 -24.76
N VAL A 12 -12.66 49.09 -25.76
CA VAL A 12 -13.68 48.16 -26.27
C VAL A 12 -12.95 46.89 -26.72
N ARG A 13 -12.99 45.82 -25.95
CA ARG A 13 -12.60 44.48 -26.40
C ARG A 13 -13.54 44.07 -27.52
N ALA A 14 -13.06 44.14 -28.77
CA ALA A 14 -13.77 43.65 -29.93
C ALA A 14 -14.11 42.17 -29.74
N GLY A 15 -15.37 41.85 -29.50
CA GLY A 15 -15.86 40.49 -29.46
C GLY A 15 -15.66 39.83 -30.83
N LYS A 16 -15.10 38.61 -30.85
CA LYS A 16 -14.95 37.80 -32.06
C LYS A 16 -16.28 37.75 -32.83
N ARG A 17 -16.23 37.87 -34.14
CA ARG A 17 -17.40 37.77 -35.01
C ARG A 17 -18.06 36.39 -34.89
N PRO A 18 -19.39 36.21 -35.06
CA PRO A 18 -20.08 34.92 -34.88
C PRO A 18 -19.43 33.75 -35.67
N GLY A 19 -18.92 33.97 -36.88
CA GLY A 19 -18.22 32.95 -37.67
C GLY A 19 -16.83 32.57 -37.11
N GLU A 20 -16.13 33.52 -36.48
CA GLU A 20 -14.83 33.25 -35.82
C GLU A 20 -15.01 32.50 -34.50
N ARG A 21 -16.09 32.75 -33.75
CA ARG A 21 -16.50 31.98 -32.59
C ARG A 21 -16.82 30.53 -32.95
N ALA A 22 -17.68 30.32 -33.95
CA ALA A 22 -18.05 28.97 -34.41
C ALA A 22 -16.83 28.17 -34.90
N ARG A 23 -15.86 28.82 -35.56
CA ARG A 23 -14.62 28.17 -36.02
C ARG A 23 -13.70 27.84 -34.87
N SER A 24 -13.58 28.76 -33.88
CA SER A 24 -12.82 28.53 -32.64
C SER A 24 -13.41 27.39 -31.81
N ASP A 25 -14.75 27.33 -31.68
CA ASP A 25 -15.47 26.29 -30.92
C ASP A 25 -15.35 24.92 -31.61
N ARG A 26 -15.39 24.88 -32.95
CA ARG A 26 -15.17 23.64 -33.71
C ARG A 26 -13.74 23.12 -33.56
N GLN A 27 -12.71 23.99 -33.62
CA GLN A 27 -11.31 23.61 -33.38
C GLN A 27 -11.07 23.13 -31.95
N ALA A 28 -11.71 23.76 -30.97
CA ALA A 28 -11.64 23.34 -29.59
C ALA A 28 -12.28 21.95 -29.39
N ALA A 29 -13.43 21.70 -30.00
CA ALA A 29 -14.12 20.41 -29.97
C ALA A 29 -13.31 19.30 -30.66
N GLU A 30 -12.68 19.59 -31.80
CA GLU A 30 -11.80 18.65 -32.51
C GLU A 30 -10.55 18.34 -31.67
N GLY A 31 -9.96 19.34 -31.05
CA GLY A 31 -8.82 19.16 -30.12
C GLY A 31 -9.17 18.29 -28.90
N ALA A 32 -10.34 18.52 -28.31
CA ALA A 32 -10.83 17.71 -27.18
C ALA A 32 -11.08 16.25 -27.58
N ARG A 33 -11.66 16.03 -28.76
CA ARG A 33 -11.84 14.69 -29.36
C ARG A 33 -10.50 13.98 -29.59
N ALA A 34 -9.55 14.68 -30.20
CA ALA A 34 -8.21 14.12 -30.43
C ALA A 34 -7.50 13.78 -29.14
N TYR A 35 -7.64 14.59 -28.09
CA TYR A 35 -7.10 14.30 -26.77
C TYR A 35 -7.77 13.08 -26.14
N ARG A 36 -9.12 12.98 -26.18
CA ARG A 36 -9.88 11.84 -25.66
C ARG A 36 -9.48 10.53 -26.35
N ARG A 37 -9.22 10.53 -27.64
CA ARG A 37 -8.76 9.35 -28.40
C ARG A 37 -7.41 8.79 -27.98
N ARG A 38 -6.63 9.53 -27.20
CA ARG A 38 -5.38 9.01 -26.60
C ARG A 38 -5.65 8.02 -25.47
N PHE A 39 -6.82 8.08 -24.84
CA PHE A 39 -7.23 7.12 -23.80
C PHE A 39 -7.86 5.88 -24.43
N LEU A 40 -7.92 4.78 -23.68
CA LEU A 40 -8.68 3.59 -24.10
C LEU A 40 -10.17 3.89 -24.12
N PRO A 41 -10.96 3.19 -24.95
CA PRO A 41 -12.41 3.34 -24.97
C PRO A 41 -13.05 3.05 -23.60
N VAL A 42 -13.95 3.92 -23.17
CA VAL A 42 -14.74 3.75 -21.93
C VAL A 42 -16.24 3.61 -22.22
N ASN A 43 -16.64 3.80 -23.46
CA ASN A 43 -18.03 3.66 -23.91
C ASN A 43 -18.07 3.23 -25.40
N ARG A 44 -19.26 2.96 -25.92
CA ARG A 44 -19.49 2.54 -27.32
C ARG A 44 -19.14 3.60 -28.35
N GLU A 45 -19.28 4.88 -28.02
CA GLU A 45 -18.91 5.98 -28.91
C GLU A 45 -17.39 5.98 -29.13
N ASP A 46 -16.59 5.87 -28.10
CA ASP A 46 -15.13 5.76 -28.19
C ASP A 46 -14.69 4.53 -29.01
N MET A 47 -15.42 3.40 -28.92
CA MET A 47 -15.17 2.21 -29.75
C MET A 47 -15.50 2.49 -31.23
N SER A 48 -16.65 3.08 -31.51
CA SER A 48 -17.08 3.43 -32.88
C SER A 48 -16.13 4.41 -33.55
N GLU A 49 -15.60 5.38 -32.81
CA GLU A 49 -14.58 6.32 -33.31
C GLU A 49 -13.26 5.62 -33.71
N ARG A 50 -12.98 4.41 -33.13
CA ARG A 50 -11.85 3.56 -33.50
C ARG A 50 -12.20 2.51 -34.58
N GLY A 51 -13.45 2.45 -35.00
CA GLY A 51 -13.95 1.44 -35.94
C GLY A 51 -14.04 0.03 -35.30
N TRP A 52 -14.32 -0.04 -34.00
CA TRP A 52 -14.43 -1.30 -33.25
C TRP A 52 -15.90 -1.62 -32.96
N ASP A 53 -16.34 -2.81 -33.35
CA ASP A 53 -17.65 -3.36 -32.98
C ASP A 53 -17.62 -4.06 -31.61
N GLU A 54 -16.46 -4.63 -31.27
CA GLU A 54 -16.22 -5.33 -30.00
C GLU A 54 -14.78 -5.10 -29.51
N CYS A 55 -14.58 -5.29 -28.20
CA CYS A 55 -13.27 -5.38 -27.59
C CYS A 55 -12.81 -6.85 -27.50
N ASP A 56 -11.50 -7.10 -27.56
CA ASP A 56 -10.94 -8.39 -27.21
C ASP A 56 -11.00 -8.61 -25.70
N PHE A 57 -10.60 -7.60 -24.94
CA PHE A 57 -10.69 -7.57 -23.50
C PHE A 57 -11.41 -6.31 -22.99
N VAL A 58 -12.16 -6.47 -21.90
CA VAL A 58 -12.70 -5.36 -21.13
C VAL A 58 -12.08 -5.41 -19.73
N TYR A 59 -11.36 -4.35 -19.36
CA TYR A 59 -10.75 -4.23 -18.04
C TYR A 59 -11.70 -3.51 -17.09
N VAL A 60 -12.05 -4.14 -15.96
CA VAL A 60 -12.88 -3.58 -14.89
C VAL A 60 -12.00 -3.22 -13.69
N SER A 61 -11.96 -1.94 -13.35
CA SER A 61 -11.10 -1.39 -12.30
C SER A 61 -11.89 -0.86 -11.12
N GLY A 62 -11.40 -1.10 -9.90
CA GLY A 62 -11.90 -0.43 -8.70
C GLY A 62 -11.40 1.02 -8.55
N ASP A 63 -10.37 1.44 -9.29
CA ASP A 63 -9.92 2.82 -9.38
C ASP A 63 -10.60 3.53 -10.55
N ALA A 64 -10.74 4.85 -10.46
CA ALA A 64 -11.00 5.71 -11.62
C ALA A 64 -9.91 5.52 -12.68
N TYR A 65 -10.24 5.74 -13.95
CA TYR A 65 -9.29 5.57 -15.04
C TYR A 65 -8.22 6.67 -15.02
N VAL A 66 -7.02 6.28 -14.68
CA VAL A 66 -5.80 7.09 -14.80
C VAL A 66 -4.83 6.34 -15.71
N ASP A 67 -4.51 6.93 -16.85
CA ASP A 67 -3.59 6.35 -17.81
C ASP A 67 -2.16 6.81 -17.50
N HIS A 68 -1.50 6.08 -16.59
CA HIS A 68 -0.16 6.39 -16.10
C HIS A 68 0.59 5.12 -15.72
N SER A 69 1.90 5.09 -15.95
CA SER A 69 2.80 3.96 -15.68
C SER A 69 2.89 3.53 -14.20
N SER A 70 2.33 4.31 -13.27
CA SER A 70 2.19 3.95 -11.85
C SER A 70 0.87 3.25 -11.53
N PHE A 71 -0.01 3.02 -12.52
CA PHE A 71 -1.29 2.35 -12.35
C PHE A 71 -1.26 1.00 -13.07
N GLY A 72 -1.43 -0.08 -12.32
CA GLY A 72 -1.38 -1.44 -12.85
C GLY A 72 -2.40 -1.68 -13.98
N ALA A 73 -3.61 -1.11 -13.87
CA ALA A 73 -4.62 -1.17 -14.92
C ALA A 73 -4.13 -0.58 -16.24
N ALA A 74 -3.51 0.61 -16.20
CA ALA A 74 -2.95 1.25 -17.39
C ALA A 74 -1.80 0.42 -18.00
N ILE A 75 -0.91 -0.13 -17.17
CA ILE A 75 0.19 -0.97 -17.65
C ILE A 75 -0.33 -2.18 -18.41
N ILE A 76 -1.23 -2.95 -17.81
CA ILE A 76 -1.78 -4.18 -18.40
C ILE A 76 -2.54 -3.86 -19.69
N CYS A 77 -3.39 -2.84 -19.67
CA CYS A 77 -4.17 -2.47 -20.86
C CYS A 77 -3.28 -1.96 -22.00
N ARG A 78 -2.30 -1.09 -21.72
CA ARG A 78 -1.37 -0.59 -22.73
C ARG A 78 -0.46 -1.67 -23.28
N LEU A 79 -0.06 -2.64 -22.43
CA LEU A 79 0.72 -3.80 -22.88
C LEU A 79 -0.08 -4.68 -23.83
N LEU A 80 -1.35 -4.96 -23.54
CA LEU A 80 -2.23 -5.70 -24.45
C LEU A 80 -2.50 -4.93 -25.75
N GLU A 81 -2.71 -3.60 -25.68
CA GLU A 81 -2.85 -2.76 -26.88
C GLU A 81 -1.58 -2.81 -27.74
N ALA A 82 -0.39 -2.79 -27.13
CA ALA A 82 0.88 -2.92 -27.84
C ALA A 82 1.07 -4.31 -28.49
N ASN A 83 0.38 -5.34 -27.96
CA ASN A 83 0.29 -6.67 -28.56
C ASN A 83 -0.94 -6.83 -29.49
N HIS A 84 -1.49 -5.72 -29.98
CA HIS A 84 -2.55 -5.66 -30.97
C HIS A 84 -3.94 -6.15 -30.50
N TYR A 85 -4.18 -6.25 -29.21
CA TYR A 85 -5.50 -6.54 -28.66
C TYR A 85 -6.34 -5.25 -28.49
N LYS A 86 -7.62 -5.33 -28.81
CA LYS A 86 -8.59 -4.26 -28.59
C LYS A 86 -9.04 -4.27 -27.13
N VAL A 87 -8.62 -3.26 -26.35
CA VAL A 87 -8.90 -3.21 -24.91
C VAL A 87 -9.79 -2.02 -24.57
N GLY A 88 -10.89 -2.27 -23.87
CA GLY A 88 -11.74 -1.24 -23.29
C GLY A 88 -11.60 -1.17 -21.77
N MET A 89 -11.95 -0.02 -21.18
CA MET A 89 -11.84 0.25 -19.76
C MET A 89 -13.19 0.60 -19.14
N ILE A 90 -13.63 -0.15 -18.13
CA ILE A 90 -14.75 0.18 -17.24
C ILE A 90 -14.20 0.48 -15.86
N ALA A 91 -14.14 1.75 -15.49
CA ALA A 91 -13.59 2.20 -14.22
C ALA A 91 -14.71 2.49 -13.23
N GLN A 92 -14.64 1.86 -12.05
CA GLN A 92 -15.64 2.02 -10.97
C GLN A 92 -17.09 1.87 -11.43
N PRO A 93 -17.48 0.73 -12.09
CA PRO A 93 -18.88 0.51 -12.43
C PRO A 93 -19.76 0.57 -11.18
N ASP A 94 -21.01 1.03 -11.33
CA ASP A 94 -21.95 0.97 -10.20
C ASP A 94 -22.27 -0.49 -9.87
N TRP A 95 -21.67 -0.95 -8.79
CA TRP A 95 -21.78 -2.34 -8.35
C TRP A 95 -23.20 -2.74 -7.91
N ARG A 96 -24.15 -1.79 -7.86
CA ARG A 96 -25.57 -2.01 -7.61
C ARG A 96 -26.37 -2.27 -8.89
N ASP A 97 -25.81 -1.80 -10.04
CA ASP A 97 -26.42 -1.92 -11.35
C ASP A 97 -25.66 -2.92 -12.23
N PRO A 98 -26.25 -4.09 -12.54
CA PRO A 98 -25.62 -5.08 -13.43
C PRO A 98 -25.28 -4.54 -14.83
N GLU A 99 -26.07 -3.61 -15.38
CA GLU A 99 -25.82 -3.06 -16.69
C GLU A 99 -24.55 -2.20 -16.78
N SER A 100 -24.06 -1.73 -15.63
CA SER A 100 -22.84 -0.92 -15.56
C SER A 100 -21.58 -1.64 -16.08
N VAL A 101 -21.55 -2.99 -16.06
CA VAL A 101 -20.45 -3.77 -16.62
C VAL A 101 -20.67 -4.17 -18.08
N ALA A 102 -21.80 -3.80 -18.68
CA ALA A 102 -22.16 -4.13 -20.06
C ALA A 102 -21.96 -2.96 -21.04
N VAL A 103 -21.53 -1.79 -20.58
CA VAL A 103 -21.43 -0.55 -21.37
C VAL A 103 -20.58 -0.69 -22.65
N LEU A 104 -19.55 -1.54 -22.64
CA LEU A 104 -18.72 -1.86 -23.81
C LEU A 104 -19.18 -3.12 -24.55
N GLY A 105 -20.19 -3.81 -24.03
CA GLY A 105 -20.69 -5.09 -24.57
C GLY A 105 -19.87 -6.28 -24.14
N ARG A 106 -20.13 -7.43 -24.80
CA ARG A 106 -19.44 -8.70 -24.56
C ARG A 106 -18.04 -8.64 -25.19
N PRO A 107 -16.96 -8.84 -24.43
CA PRO A 107 -15.62 -8.97 -25.01
C PRO A 107 -15.46 -10.34 -25.70
N ARG A 108 -14.61 -10.39 -26.71
CA ARG A 108 -14.33 -11.61 -27.48
C ARG A 108 -13.55 -12.65 -26.66
N LEU A 109 -12.54 -12.22 -25.89
CA LEU A 109 -11.63 -13.10 -25.14
C LEU A 109 -11.90 -13.12 -23.62
N GLY A 110 -12.28 -12.00 -23.01
CA GLY A 110 -12.61 -12.03 -21.59
C GLY A 110 -12.62 -10.69 -20.87
N PHE A 111 -13.05 -10.75 -19.61
CA PHE A 111 -12.93 -9.64 -18.67
C PHE A 111 -11.66 -9.77 -17.84
N LEU A 112 -10.98 -8.65 -17.62
CA LEU A 112 -9.88 -8.50 -16.68
C LEU A 112 -10.37 -7.68 -15.49
N VAL A 113 -10.20 -8.16 -14.26
CA VAL A 113 -10.78 -7.49 -13.09
C VAL A 113 -9.74 -7.25 -12.00
N SER A 114 -9.66 -6.01 -11.50
CA SER A 114 -8.84 -5.66 -10.33
C SER A 114 -9.53 -4.71 -9.37
N SER A 115 -9.05 -4.66 -8.14
CA SER A 115 -9.47 -3.65 -7.15
C SER A 115 -8.90 -2.26 -7.41
N GLY A 116 -7.98 -2.12 -8.37
CA GLY A 116 -7.16 -0.94 -8.57
C GLY A 116 -5.77 -1.05 -7.92
N ASN A 117 -5.12 0.08 -7.67
CA ASN A 117 -3.76 0.13 -7.11
C ASN A 117 -3.67 -0.32 -5.65
N MET A 118 -4.78 -0.31 -4.94
CA MET A 118 -4.85 -0.76 -3.56
C MET A 118 -5.87 -1.88 -3.37
N ASP A 119 -5.63 -2.71 -2.36
CA ASP A 119 -6.64 -3.59 -1.81
C ASP A 119 -7.85 -2.77 -1.34
N SER A 120 -9.07 -3.15 -1.74
CA SER A 120 -10.28 -2.39 -1.47
C SER A 120 -10.55 -2.21 0.03
N MET A 121 -10.32 -3.26 0.82
CA MET A 121 -10.54 -3.21 2.26
C MET A 121 -9.51 -2.34 2.97
N VAL A 122 -8.22 -2.42 2.56
CA VAL A 122 -7.14 -1.56 3.07
C VAL A 122 -7.40 -0.10 2.71
N ASN A 123 -7.93 0.17 1.52
CA ASN A 123 -8.28 1.52 1.10
C ASN A 123 -9.45 2.09 1.89
N HIS A 124 -10.48 1.29 2.15
CA HIS A 124 -11.73 1.76 2.77
C HIS A 124 -11.67 1.91 4.28
N TYR A 125 -10.83 1.13 4.97
CA TYR A 125 -10.85 1.07 6.42
C TYR A 125 -9.53 1.44 7.06
N THR A 126 -9.60 2.00 8.25
CA THR A 126 -8.45 2.14 9.15
C THR A 126 -8.19 0.82 9.88
N VAL A 127 -7.04 0.70 10.57
CA VAL A 127 -6.75 -0.44 11.45
C VAL A 127 -7.81 -0.65 12.54
N ALA A 128 -8.44 0.43 13.01
CA ALA A 128 -9.55 0.35 13.96
C ALA A 128 -10.91 0.01 13.30
N LYS A 129 -10.89 -0.51 12.07
CA LYS A 129 -12.07 -0.87 11.25
C LYS A 129 -13.06 0.29 11.03
N LYS A 130 -12.59 1.54 11.14
CA LYS A 130 -13.39 2.72 10.83
C LYS A 130 -13.32 3.03 9.34
N ARG A 131 -14.48 3.21 8.70
CA ARG A 131 -14.55 3.54 7.28
C ARG A 131 -13.94 4.93 7.02
N ARG A 132 -13.14 5.02 5.95
CA ARG A 132 -12.63 6.29 5.44
C ARG A 132 -13.70 6.97 4.61
N HIS A 133 -13.71 8.29 4.63
CA HIS A 133 -14.66 9.11 3.86
C HIS A 133 -14.12 9.54 2.50
N LEU A 134 -12.81 9.45 2.31
CA LEU A 134 -12.13 9.85 1.08
C LEU A 134 -11.45 8.65 0.44
N ASP A 135 -11.50 8.60 -0.89
CA ASP A 135 -10.76 7.65 -1.72
C ASP A 135 -9.95 8.44 -2.76
N ALA A 136 -8.64 8.52 -2.59
CA ALA A 136 -7.77 9.29 -3.48
C ALA A 136 -7.76 8.75 -4.93
N PHE A 137 -8.21 7.52 -5.13
CA PHE A 137 -8.29 6.87 -6.44
C PHE A 137 -9.65 7.00 -7.12
N SER A 138 -10.56 7.77 -6.54
CA SER A 138 -11.89 8.06 -7.08
C SER A 138 -11.98 9.50 -7.61
N PRO A 139 -12.91 9.81 -8.54
CA PRO A 139 -13.14 11.17 -9.01
C PRO A 139 -13.41 12.12 -7.84
N GLY A 140 -12.74 13.26 -7.82
CA GLY A 140 -12.86 14.25 -6.74
C GLY A 140 -12.41 13.76 -5.35
N GLY A 141 -11.91 12.53 -5.24
CA GLY A 141 -11.62 11.90 -3.95
C GLY A 141 -12.84 11.36 -3.22
N GLU A 142 -13.96 11.15 -3.91
CA GLU A 142 -15.21 10.68 -3.35
C GLU A 142 -15.11 9.22 -2.88
N GLY A 143 -15.48 8.97 -1.61
CA GLY A 143 -15.51 7.61 -1.06
C GLY A 143 -16.83 6.90 -1.34
N GLY A 144 -16.76 5.55 -1.54
CA GLY A 144 -17.94 4.69 -1.68
C GLY A 144 -18.33 4.33 -3.11
N LEU A 145 -17.61 4.81 -4.12
CA LEU A 145 -17.78 4.39 -5.51
C LEU A 145 -17.26 2.96 -5.71
N ARG A 146 -16.17 2.60 -5.08
CA ARG A 146 -15.63 1.24 -5.04
C ARG A 146 -16.38 0.41 -4.00
N PRO A 147 -16.77 -0.86 -4.27
CA PRO A 147 -17.32 -1.75 -3.25
C PRO A 147 -16.22 -2.33 -2.33
N ASP A 148 -16.62 -2.81 -1.16
CA ASP A 148 -15.80 -3.69 -0.34
C ASP A 148 -15.57 -5.01 -1.09
N HIS A 149 -14.36 -5.62 -0.98
CA HIS A 149 -13.97 -6.79 -1.75
C HIS A 149 -14.24 -6.65 -3.25
N ALA A 150 -13.74 -5.56 -3.82
CA ALA A 150 -14.09 -5.10 -5.17
C ALA A 150 -13.94 -6.18 -6.25
N VAL A 151 -12.85 -6.97 -6.20
CA VAL A 151 -12.63 -8.06 -7.17
C VAL A 151 -13.76 -9.10 -7.11
N VAL A 152 -14.17 -9.49 -5.90
CA VAL A 152 -15.26 -10.47 -5.70
C VAL A 152 -16.59 -9.89 -6.21
N VAL A 153 -16.89 -8.64 -5.86
CA VAL A 153 -18.16 -8.00 -6.22
C VAL A 153 -18.26 -7.80 -7.72
N TYR A 154 -17.25 -7.25 -8.37
CA TYR A 154 -17.26 -7.01 -9.81
C TYR A 154 -17.28 -8.31 -10.63
N SER A 155 -16.52 -9.32 -10.25
CA SER A 155 -16.52 -10.60 -10.95
C SER A 155 -17.89 -11.27 -10.87
N ASN A 156 -18.52 -11.28 -9.69
CA ASN A 156 -19.87 -11.80 -9.53
C ASN A 156 -20.92 -10.96 -10.30
N LEU A 157 -20.74 -9.65 -10.41
CA LEU A 157 -21.60 -8.78 -11.21
C LEU A 157 -21.50 -9.15 -12.70
N ILE A 158 -20.26 -9.26 -13.23
CA ILE A 158 -20.00 -9.68 -14.61
C ILE A 158 -20.61 -11.05 -14.87
N ARG A 159 -20.45 -12.02 -13.98
CA ARG A 159 -20.98 -13.40 -14.14
C ARG A 159 -22.51 -13.46 -14.19
N ARG A 160 -23.21 -12.50 -13.58
CA ARG A 160 -24.68 -12.39 -13.70
C ARG A 160 -25.12 -11.99 -15.10
N VAL A 161 -24.38 -11.07 -15.74
CA VAL A 161 -24.69 -10.55 -17.08
C VAL A 161 -24.13 -11.47 -18.17
N PHE A 162 -22.88 -11.90 -18.01
CA PHE A 162 -22.15 -12.73 -18.98
C PHE A 162 -21.77 -14.08 -18.35
N LYS A 163 -22.62 -15.11 -18.53
CA LYS A 163 -22.48 -16.39 -17.84
C LYS A 163 -21.26 -17.20 -18.25
N ASP A 164 -20.82 -17.08 -19.50
CA ASP A 164 -19.86 -17.94 -20.20
C ASP A 164 -18.59 -17.22 -20.67
N VAL A 165 -18.45 -15.92 -20.41
CA VAL A 165 -17.25 -15.16 -20.78
C VAL A 165 -16.14 -15.41 -19.74
N PRO A 166 -14.90 -15.66 -20.17
CA PRO A 166 -13.77 -15.78 -19.24
C PRO A 166 -13.60 -14.55 -18.36
N ILE A 167 -13.37 -14.76 -17.06
CA ILE A 167 -13.07 -13.73 -16.07
C ILE A 167 -11.71 -14.02 -15.47
N ILE A 168 -10.73 -13.18 -15.78
CA ILE A 168 -9.38 -13.24 -15.24
C ILE A 168 -9.23 -12.13 -14.20
N ILE A 169 -8.96 -12.50 -12.96
CA ILE A 169 -8.76 -11.54 -11.87
C ILE A 169 -7.28 -11.33 -11.60
N GLY A 170 -6.90 -10.11 -11.22
CA GLY A 170 -5.51 -9.76 -10.98
C GLY A 170 -5.33 -8.57 -10.02
N GLY A 171 -4.13 -8.02 -10.00
CA GLY A 171 -3.76 -6.92 -9.13
C GLY A 171 -3.51 -7.37 -7.68
N ILE A 172 -3.29 -6.39 -6.78
CA ILE A 172 -2.85 -6.67 -5.41
C ILE A 172 -3.89 -7.45 -4.59
N GLU A 173 -5.18 -7.11 -4.70
CA GLU A 173 -6.25 -7.78 -3.94
C GLU A 173 -6.36 -9.26 -4.30
N ALA A 174 -6.36 -9.60 -5.58
CA ALA A 174 -6.39 -10.98 -6.05
C ALA A 174 -5.11 -11.74 -5.69
N SER A 175 -3.94 -11.11 -5.88
CA SER A 175 -2.64 -11.72 -5.56
C SER A 175 -2.52 -12.11 -4.09
N LEU A 176 -2.97 -11.26 -3.17
CA LEU A 176 -2.84 -11.51 -1.73
C LEU A 176 -3.87 -12.50 -1.18
N ARG A 177 -4.93 -12.77 -1.95
CA ARG A 177 -6.04 -13.67 -1.59
C ARG A 177 -6.14 -14.91 -2.49
N ARG A 178 -5.11 -15.22 -3.26
CA ARG A 178 -5.11 -16.29 -4.26
C ARG A 178 -5.28 -17.71 -3.69
N LEU A 179 -4.87 -17.90 -2.43
CA LEU A 179 -5.09 -19.13 -1.64
C LEU A 179 -5.85 -18.77 -0.36
N ALA A 180 -6.06 -19.73 0.54
CA ALA A 180 -6.69 -19.48 1.83
C ALA A 180 -5.94 -18.39 2.59
N HIS A 181 -6.68 -17.43 3.14
CA HIS A 181 -6.09 -16.25 3.76
C HIS A 181 -6.92 -15.76 4.94
N TYR A 182 -6.24 -15.16 5.92
CA TYR A 182 -6.94 -14.50 7.02
C TYR A 182 -7.46 -13.14 6.58
N ASP A 183 -8.75 -12.93 6.77
CA ASP A 183 -9.41 -11.65 6.56
C ASP A 183 -9.61 -10.91 7.89
N TYR A 184 -8.91 -9.80 8.05
CA TYR A 184 -8.88 -9.01 9.28
C TYR A 184 -10.26 -8.43 9.65
N TRP A 185 -11.06 -8.03 8.65
CA TRP A 185 -12.34 -7.35 8.89
C TRP A 185 -13.42 -8.28 9.41
N SER A 186 -13.49 -9.49 8.89
CA SER A 186 -14.39 -10.56 9.36
C SER A 186 -13.78 -11.43 10.44
N ASP A 187 -12.50 -11.23 10.81
CA ASP A 187 -11.73 -12.01 11.78
C ASP A 187 -11.83 -13.53 11.53
N SER A 188 -11.68 -13.93 10.28
CA SER A 188 -11.85 -15.33 9.88
C SER A 188 -10.95 -15.73 8.72
N LEU A 189 -10.65 -17.02 8.62
CA LEU A 189 -9.97 -17.59 7.47
C LEU A 189 -10.97 -17.71 6.30
N LYS A 190 -10.64 -17.12 5.14
CA LYS A 190 -11.40 -17.16 3.89
C LYS A 190 -10.80 -18.16 2.92
N ARG A 191 -11.61 -18.62 1.98
CA ARG A 191 -11.17 -19.44 0.84
C ARG A 191 -10.33 -18.62 -0.13
N SER A 192 -9.74 -19.27 -1.12
CA SER A 192 -9.18 -18.59 -2.30
C SER A 192 -10.20 -17.64 -2.91
N ILE A 193 -9.75 -16.44 -3.27
CA ILE A 193 -10.56 -15.44 -3.98
C ILE A 193 -11.10 -15.97 -5.31
N LEU A 194 -10.40 -16.92 -5.94
CA LEU A 194 -10.86 -17.58 -7.17
C LEU A 194 -12.22 -18.26 -6.99
N LEU A 195 -12.44 -18.90 -5.83
CA LEU A 195 -13.69 -19.56 -5.50
C LEU A 195 -14.79 -18.58 -5.09
N ASP A 196 -14.43 -17.52 -4.35
CA ASP A 196 -15.41 -16.56 -3.84
C ASP A 196 -15.87 -15.56 -4.92
N SER A 197 -15.03 -15.28 -5.93
CA SER A 197 -15.33 -14.38 -7.04
C SER A 197 -16.05 -15.04 -8.23
N ASN A 198 -16.14 -16.38 -8.27
CA ASN A 198 -16.57 -17.13 -9.47
C ASN A 198 -15.79 -16.75 -10.74
N ALA A 199 -14.54 -16.30 -10.60
CA ALA A 199 -13.64 -16.10 -11.71
C ALA A 199 -13.08 -17.43 -12.22
N ASP A 200 -12.47 -17.41 -13.40
CA ASP A 200 -11.93 -18.62 -14.04
C ASP A 200 -10.44 -18.77 -13.79
N LEU A 201 -9.71 -17.64 -13.69
CA LEU A 201 -8.25 -17.63 -13.53
C LEU A 201 -7.82 -16.43 -12.68
N VAL A 202 -6.77 -16.62 -11.86
CA VAL A 202 -6.05 -15.52 -11.21
C VAL A 202 -4.72 -15.31 -11.92
N SER A 203 -4.39 -14.08 -12.33
CA SER A 203 -3.04 -13.67 -12.66
C SER A 203 -2.47 -12.93 -11.45
N TYR A 204 -1.48 -13.50 -10.77
CA TYR A 204 -0.95 -12.94 -9.53
C TYR A 204 0.47 -12.40 -9.70
N GLY A 205 0.88 -11.52 -8.80
CA GLY A 205 2.19 -10.89 -8.86
C GLY A 205 2.26 -9.76 -9.88
N MET A 206 3.40 -9.64 -10.56
CA MET A 206 3.60 -8.72 -11.68
C MET A 206 3.18 -9.46 -12.95
N GLY A 207 2.06 -9.04 -13.52
CA GLY A 207 1.31 -9.82 -14.49
C GLY A 207 1.67 -9.60 -15.96
N GLU A 208 2.76 -8.90 -16.27
CA GLU A 208 3.07 -8.52 -17.65
C GLU A 208 3.31 -9.73 -18.56
N HIS A 209 4.08 -10.72 -18.12
CA HIS A 209 4.28 -11.95 -18.90
C HIS A 209 3.00 -12.78 -18.97
N SER A 210 2.40 -13.08 -17.81
CA SER A 210 1.25 -13.97 -17.75
C SER A 210 0.05 -13.45 -18.52
N ILE A 211 -0.19 -12.11 -18.57
CA ILE A 211 -1.35 -11.58 -19.27
C ILE A 211 -1.21 -11.67 -20.80
N VAL A 212 -0.01 -11.53 -21.33
CA VAL A 212 0.25 -11.71 -22.77
C VAL A 212 0.09 -13.18 -23.14
N GLU A 213 0.67 -14.11 -22.36
CA GLU A 213 0.53 -15.54 -22.59
C GLU A 213 -0.95 -16.00 -22.50
N ILE A 214 -1.72 -15.47 -21.53
CA ILE A 214 -3.17 -15.73 -21.41
C ILE A 214 -3.89 -15.21 -22.67
N ALA A 215 -3.58 -13.98 -23.11
CA ALA A 215 -4.23 -13.39 -24.27
C ALA A 215 -3.94 -14.19 -25.56
N ASP A 216 -2.69 -14.56 -25.78
CA ASP A 216 -2.26 -15.32 -26.95
C ASP A 216 -2.90 -16.72 -26.95
N ALA A 217 -2.96 -17.40 -25.79
CA ALA A 217 -3.57 -18.71 -25.65
C ALA A 217 -5.09 -18.67 -25.95
N LEU A 218 -5.82 -17.72 -25.35
CA LEU A 218 -7.26 -17.53 -25.62
C LEU A 218 -7.50 -17.15 -27.09
N ASN A 219 -6.66 -16.29 -27.66
CA ASN A 219 -6.76 -15.88 -29.07
C ASN A 219 -6.47 -17.03 -30.03
N SER A 220 -5.66 -18.00 -29.61
CA SER A 220 -5.39 -19.24 -30.36
C SER A 220 -6.50 -20.26 -30.28
N GLY A 221 -7.58 -19.99 -29.50
CA GLY A 221 -8.75 -20.84 -29.36
C GLY A 221 -8.72 -21.83 -28.20
N LEU A 222 -7.72 -21.72 -27.29
CA LEU A 222 -7.75 -22.48 -26.04
C LEU A 222 -8.85 -21.95 -25.12
N SER A 223 -9.52 -22.85 -24.40
CA SER A 223 -10.44 -22.43 -23.36
C SER A 223 -9.70 -21.95 -22.11
N VAL A 224 -10.30 -21.08 -21.32
CA VAL A 224 -9.68 -20.62 -20.05
C VAL A 224 -9.40 -21.76 -19.08
N SER A 225 -10.16 -22.88 -19.15
CA SER A 225 -9.93 -24.07 -18.34
C SER A 225 -8.68 -24.87 -18.74
N ASP A 226 -8.17 -24.67 -19.95
CA ASP A 226 -6.95 -25.31 -20.45
C ASP A 226 -5.67 -24.55 -20.05
N LEU A 227 -5.81 -23.31 -19.54
CA LEU A 227 -4.69 -22.46 -19.15
C LEU A 227 -4.10 -22.86 -17.78
N THR A 228 -3.67 -24.11 -17.66
CA THR A 228 -3.12 -24.69 -16.42
C THR A 228 -1.61 -24.63 -16.33
N PHE A 229 -0.92 -24.14 -17.39
CA PHE A 229 0.51 -24.21 -17.56
C PHE A 229 1.23 -22.87 -17.43
N ILE A 230 0.48 -21.75 -17.39
CA ILE A 230 1.05 -20.40 -17.39
C ILE A 230 1.56 -20.03 -15.98
N ASP A 231 2.82 -19.66 -15.87
CA ASP A 231 3.40 -19.19 -14.63
C ASP A 231 2.78 -17.86 -14.16
N GLY A 232 2.74 -17.65 -12.84
CA GLY A 232 2.07 -16.48 -12.27
C GLY A 232 0.53 -16.59 -12.28
N THR A 233 -0.02 -17.79 -12.46
CA THR A 233 -1.48 -18.01 -12.45
C THR A 233 -1.94 -18.93 -11.34
N VAL A 234 -3.25 -18.85 -11.02
CA VAL A 234 -3.94 -19.80 -10.13
C VAL A 234 -5.23 -20.24 -10.81
N PHE A 235 -5.45 -21.53 -10.88
CA PHE A 235 -6.62 -22.14 -11.49
C PHE A 235 -7.29 -23.14 -10.54
N ARG A 236 -8.53 -23.52 -10.84
CA ARG A 236 -9.24 -24.57 -10.11
C ARG A 236 -9.34 -25.84 -10.95
N THR A 237 -9.28 -27.00 -10.29
CA THR A 237 -9.48 -28.29 -10.94
C THR A 237 -10.22 -29.27 -10.05
N ARG A 238 -10.86 -30.28 -10.66
CA ARG A 238 -11.53 -31.39 -9.96
C ARG A 238 -10.67 -32.64 -9.82
N SER A 239 -9.59 -32.73 -10.59
CA SER A 239 -8.64 -33.83 -10.57
C SER A 239 -7.22 -33.31 -10.60
N LEU A 240 -6.29 -34.06 -10.01
CA LEU A 240 -4.85 -33.79 -10.05
C LEU A 240 -4.10 -34.66 -11.07
N ASP A 241 -4.78 -35.43 -11.90
CA ASP A 241 -4.18 -36.38 -12.85
C ASP A 241 -3.19 -35.71 -13.83
N HIS A 242 -3.37 -34.42 -14.11
CA HIS A 242 -2.51 -33.62 -14.99
C HIS A 242 -1.74 -32.52 -14.26
N VAL A 243 -1.67 -32.58 -12.93
CA VAL A 243 -0.88 -31.64 -12.11
C VAL A 243 0.35 -32.34 -11.59
N TYR A 244 1.52 -31.94 -12.06
CA TYR A 244 2.80 -32.59 -11.74
C TYR A 244 3.73 -31.65 -10.96
N ASP A 245 4.66 -32.21 -10.19
CA ASP A 245 5.68 -31.52 -9.40
C ASP A 245 5.11 -30.41 -8.50
N TYR A 246 4.21 -30.80 -7.60
CA TYR A 246 3.56 -29.88 -6.69
C TYR A 246 3.85 -30.20 -5.22
N GLU A 247 3.68 -29.21 -4.36
CA GLU A 247 3.62 -29.33 -2.91
C GLU A 247 2.14 -29.28 -2.48
N LEU A 248 1.68 -30.28 -1.74
CA LEU A 248 0.32 -30.33 -1.22
C LEU A 248 0.23 -29.53 0.07
N LEU A 249 -0.64 -28.53 0.10
CA LEU A 249 -0.96 -27.75 1.27
C LEU A 249 -1.97 -28.45 2.18
N PRO A 250 -2.04 -28.12 3.48
CA PRO A 250 -3.15 -28.54 4.33
C PRO A 250 -4.50 -28.16 3.71
N ALA A 251 -5.48 -29.05 3.81
CA ALA A 251 -6.82 -28.76 3.32
C ALA A 251 -7.43 -27.55 4.04
N TYR A 252 -8.25 -26.77 3.34
CA TYR A 252 -8.93 -25.60 3.90
C TYR A 252 -9.71 -25.91 5.19
N SER A 253 -10.38 -27.07 5.25
CA SER A 253 -11.08 -27.53 6.45
C SER A 253 -10.15 -27.74 7.65
N ALA A 254 -8.96 -28.28 7.42
CA ALA A 254 -7.94 -28.47 8.45
C ALA A 254 -7.38 -27.13 8.93
N MET A 255 -7.12 -26.20 8.01
CA MET A 255 -6.65 -24.85 8.35
C MET A 255 -7.68 -24.05 9.16
N ARG A 256 -8.97 -24.23 8.88
CA ARG A 256 -10.05 -23.63 9.67
C ARG A 256 -10.16 -24.20 11.08
N ALA A 257 -9.91 -25.48 11.21
CA ALA A 257 -9.98 -26.18 12.50
C ALA A 257 -8.73 -25.93 13.37
N ASN A 258 -7.57 -25.72 12.74
CA ASN A 258 -6.29 -25.59 13.44
C ASN A 258 -5.45 -24.42 12.87
N PRO A 259 -5.29 -23.32 13.62
CA PRO A 259 -4.45 -22.20 13.20
C PRO A 259 -3.00 -22.57 12.85
N ARG A 260 -2.45 -23.61 13.47
CA ARG A 260 -1.11 -24.12 13.14
C ARG A 260 -1.04 -24.63 11.71
N ALA A 261 -2.05 -25.36 11.23
CA ALA A 261 -2.09 -25.83 9.85
C ALA A 261 -2.09 -24.64 8.85
N TYR A 262 -2.73 -23.52 9.20
CA TYR A 262 -2.65 -22.31 8.38
C TYR A 262 -1.24 -21.69 8.41
N ALA A 263 -0.56 -21.67 9.56
CA ALA A 263 0.82 -21.19 9.64
C ALA A 263 1.77 -22.05 8.78
N GLU A 264 1.60 -23.38 8.82
CA GLU A 264 2.36 -24.34 8.01
C GLU A 264 2.09 -24.16 6.51
N SER A 265 0.82 -24.00 6.11
CA SER A 265 0.45 -23.67 4.73
C SER A 265 1.16 -22.38 4.25
N PHE A 266 1.11 -21.33 5.05
CA PHE A 266 1.73 -20.06 4.66
C PHE A 266 3.26 -20.14 4.61
N ALA A 267 3.90 -20.91 5.48
CA ALA A 267 5.34 -21.18 5.40
C ALA A 267 5.75 -21.81 4.07
N VAL A 268 4.96 -22.78 3.58
CA VAL A 268 5.17 -23.39 2.25
C VAL A 268 4.94 -22.38 1.14
N GLN A 269 3.86 -21.58 1.21
CA GLN A 269 3.58 -20.53 0.22
C GLN A 269 4.73 -19.51 0.15
N TYR A 270 5.25 -19.08 1.31
CA TYR A 270 6.33 -18.11 1.38
C TYR A 270 7.66 -18.67 0.83
N ALA A 271 7.96 -19.93 1.12
CA ALA A 271 9.15 -20.62 0.59
C ALA A 271 9.11 -20.81 -0.93
N ASN A 272 7.92 -20.88 -1.53
CA ASN A 272 7.68 -21.04 -2.96
C ASN A 272 7.35 -19.72 -3.69
N SER A 273 7.74 -18.56 -3.13
CA SER A 273 7.50 -17.24 -3.72
C SER A 273 8.57 -16.76 -4.70
N ASP A 274 9.39 -17.65 -5.24
CA ASP A 274 10.47 -17.36 -6.19
C ASP A 274 10.27 -18.14 -7.51
N HIS A 275 10.50 -17.48 -8.64
CA HIS A 275 10.24 -18.05 -9.97
C HIS A 275 11.18 -19.20 -10.36
N VAL A 276 12.42 -19.25 -9.81
CA VAL A 276 13.39 -20.32 -10.12
C VAL A 276 13.17 -21.55 -9.24
N THR A 277 12.90 -21.32 -7.95
CA THR A 277 12.85 -22.39 -6.95
C THR A 277 11.43 -22.73 -6.49
N GLY A 278 10.45 -21.95 -6.91
CA GLY A 278 9.03 -22.18 -6.59
C GLY A 278 8.48 -23.42 -7.28
N LYS A 279 7.62 -24.14 -6.57
CA LYS A 279 6.85 -25.27 -7.10
C LYS A 279 5.40 -24.88 -7.24
N ARG A 280 4.63 -25.70 -7.96
CA ARG A 280 3.18 -25.64 -7.89
C ARG A 280 2.71 -25.93 -6.47
N LEU A 281 1.67 -25.24 -6.04
CA LEU A 281 1.04 -25.47 -4.74
C LEU A 281 -0.40 -25.91 -4.98
N VAL A 282 -0.81 -27.00 -4.32
CA VAL A 282 -2.16 -27.52 -4.41
C VAL A 282 -2.84 -27.36 -3.07
N GLU A 283 -3.96 -26.64 -3.03
CA GLU A 283 -4.77 -26.41 -1.83
C GLU A 283 -6.13 -27.11 -1.98
N PRO A 284 -6.39 -28.19 -1.19
CA PRO A 284 -7.67 -28.93 -1.25
C PRO A 284 -8.81 -28.17 -0.54
N TYR A 285 -9.99 -28.10 -1.19
CA TYR A 285 -11.23 -27.55 -0.64
C TYR A 285 -12.30 -28.61 -0.42
N GLY A 286 -12.15 -29.78 -1.01
CA GLY A 286 -13.01 -30.94 -0.93
C GLY A 286 -12.33 -32.13 -1.56
N GLU A 287 -13.09 -33.24 -1.72
CA GLU A 287 -12.59 -34.47 -2.32
C GLU A 287 -12.24 -34.28 -3.82
N HIS A 288 -13.03 -33.44 -4.50
CA HIS A 288 -12.89 -33.16 -5.93
C HIS A 288 -12.87 -31.64 -6.21
N GLU A 289 -12.28 -30.85 -5.32
CA GLU A 289 -12.14 -29.43 -5.52
C GLU A 289 -10.76 -28.96 -5.04
N PHE A 290 -9.92 -28.52 -5.96
CA PHE A 290 -8.57 -28.10 -5.72
C PHE A 290 -8.32 -26.71 -6.36
N VAL A 291 -7.59 -25.87 -5.64
CA VAL A 291 -7.00 -24.65 -6.18
C VAL A 291 -5.51 -24.90 -6.37
N VAL A 292 -5.03 -24.69 -7.58
CA VAL A 292 -3.64 -24.91 -7.96
C VAL A 292 -2.98 -23.59 -8.29
N GLN A 293 -1.91 -23.24 -7.58
CA GLN A 293 -1.07 -22.11 -7.86
C GLN A 293 0.15 -22.58 -8.65
N ASN A 294 0.34 -22.07 -9.87
CA ASN A 294 1.58 -22.23 -10.62
C ASN A 294 2.74 -21.45 -9.98
N PRO A 295 4.01 -21.76 -10.30
CA PRO A 295 5.15 -20.93 -9.86
C PRO A 295 4.95 -19.45 -10.20
N PRO A 296 5.61 -18.52 -9.49
CA PRO A 296 5.59 -17.12 -9.88
C PRO A 296 6.17 -16.91 -11.28
N ALA A 297 5.59 -16.00 -12.06
CA ALA A 297 6.17 -15.59 -13.34
C ALA A 297 7.58 -15.02 -13.16
N ALA A 298 8.42 -15.20 -14.17
CA ALA A 298 9.77 -14.63 -14.19
C ALA A 298 9.72 -13.09 -14.05
N PRO A 299 10.63 -12.48 -13.30
CA PRO A 299 10.73 -11.03 -13.24
C PRO A 299 11.17 -10.49 -14.62
N LEU A 300 10.65 -9.33 -15.00
CA LEU A 300 11.07 -8.65 -16.23
C LEU A 300 12.57 -8.33 -16.19
N SER A 301 13.25 -8.55 -17.29
CA SER A 301 14.58 -8.01 -17.53
C SER A 301 14.55 -6.47 -17.59
N THR A 302 15.70 -5.83 -17.47
CA THR A 302 15.79 -4.35 -17.62
C THR A 302 15.25 -3.89 -18.98
N ALA A 303 15.50 -4.62 -20.07
CA ALA A 303 15.03 -4.27 -21.40
C ALA A 303 13.50 -4.35 -21.52
N GLU A 304 12.89 -5.41 -20.99
CA GLU A 304 11.43 -5.57 -20.96
C GLU A 304 10.79 -4.52 -20.07
N LEU A 305 11.35 -4.26 -18.88
CA LEU A 305 10.85 -3.23 -17.99
C LEU A 305 10.92 -1.84 -18.63
N ASP A 306 12.02 -1.51 -19.31
CA ASP A 306 12.16 -0.27 -20.08
C ASP A 306 11.13 -0.18 -21.21
N ALA A 307 10.84 -1.30 -21.89
CA ALA A 307 9.79 -1.35 -22.92
C ALA A 307 8.40 -1.07 -22.36
N VAL A 308 8.06 -1.65 -21.21
CA VAL A 308 6.79 -1.38 -20.51
C VAL A 308 6.65 0.10 -20.16
N TYR A 309 7.70 0.74 -19.64
CA TYR A 309 7.63 2.16 -19.27
C TYR A 309 7.68 3.12 -20.48
N ARG A 310 8.00 2.63 -21.67
CA ARG A 310 7.96 3.37 -22.94
C ARG A 310 6.59 3.32 -23.62
N LEU A 311 5.64 2.52 -23.12
CA LEU A 311 4.28 2.47 -23.66
C LEU A 311 3.64 3.87 -23.67
N PRO A 312 2.72 4.15 -24.62
CA PRO A 312 2.21 5.51 -24.86
C PRO A 312 1.18 5.96 -23.81
N PHE A 313 1.60 6.06 -22.57
CA PHE A 313 0.74 6.58 -21.49
C PHE A 313 0.40 8.05 -21.71
N VAL A 314 -0.87 8.42 -21.48
CA VAL A 314 -1.32 9.82 -21.53
C VAL A 314 -0.77 10.63 -20.34
N ARG A 315 -0.42 9.97 -19.24
CA ARG A 315 0.04 10.54 -17.97
C ARG A 315 -1.00 11.46 -17.32
N ALA A 316 -2.28 11.13 -17.49
CA ALA A 316 -3.41 11.91 -16.99
C ALA A 316 -4.58 11.02 -16.56
N ALA A 317 -5.47 11.58 -15.76
CA ALA A 317 -6.79 11.00 -15.53
C ALA A 317 -7.69 11.22 -16.73
N HIS A 318 -8.67 10.33 -16.95
CA HIS A 318 -9.61 10.47 -18.04
C HIS A 318 -10.40 11.79 -17.92
N PRO A 319 -10.63 12.53 -19.03
CA PRO A 319 -11.23 13.87 -18.98
C PRO A 319 -12.68 13.90 -18.44
N ASP A 320 -13.39 12.78 -18.42
CA ASP A 320 -14.72 12.68 -17.82
C ASP A 320 -14.73 13.03 -16.31
N TYR A 321 -13.57 13.00 -15.67
CA TYR A 321 -13.44 13.34 -14.25
C TYR A 321 -13.12 14.82 -13.98
N ASP A 322 -12.90 15.64 -15.02
CA ASP A 322 -12.51 17.05 -14.88
C ASP A 322 -13.57 17.86 -14.12
N ALA A 323 -14.85 17.58 -14.38
CA ALA A 323 -15.95 18.23 -13.67
C ALA A 323 -15.99 17.92 -12.16
N ALA A 324 -15.49 16.75 -11.75
CA ALA A 324 -15.35 16.35 -10.35
C ALA A 324 -14.04 16.84 -9.71
N GLY A 325 -13.18 17.55 -10.45
CA GLY A 325 -11.85 18.02 -9.98
C GLY A 325 -10.72 17.02 -10.20
N GLY A 326 -10.91 16.05 -11.11
CA GLY A 326 -9.94 15.02 -11.49
C GLY A 326 -9.81 13.90 -10.46
N VAL A 327 -8.73 13.14 -10.51
CA VAL A 327 -8.42 12.03 -9.59
C VAL A 327 -7.22 12.42 -8.72
N PRO A 328 -7.39 12.59 -7.39
CA PRO A 328 -6.33 13.10 -6.52
C PRO A 328 -5.00 12.31 -6.59
N ALA A 329 -5.07 10.99 -6.74
CA ALA A 329 -3.90 10.10 -6.74
C ALA A 329 -2.87 10.43 -7.84
N ILE A 330 -3.29 11.02 -8.98
CA ILE A 330 -2.36 11.39 -10.06
C ILE A 330 -1.35 12.45 -9.62
N LYS A 331 -1.70 13.33 -8.68
CA LYS A 331 -0.85 14.44 -8.22
C LYS A 331 0.45 13.95 -7.57
N GLU A 332 0.40 12.77 -6.95
CA GLU A 332 1.58 12.21 -6.27
C GLU A 332 2.57 11.56 -7.26
N VAL A 333 2.06 11.08 -8.41
CA VAL A 333 2.86 10.26 -9.33
C VAL A 333 3.13 10.91 -10.68
N LYS A 334 2.36 11.91 -11.12
CA LYS A 334 2.45 12.52 -12.45
C LYS A 334 3.88 12.89 -12.86
N PHE A 335 4.65 13.42 -11.92
CA PHE A 335 6.05 13.81 -12.12
C PHE A 335 6.98 13.03 -11.19
N SER A 336 6.75 11.72 -11.05
CA SER A 336 7.59 10.80 -10.30
C SER A 336 8.06 9.67 -11.21
N LEU A 337 9.28 9.16 -10.96
CA LEU A 337 9.91 8.11 -11.72
C LEU A 337 9.93 6.82 -10.89
N ALA A 338 9.26 5.78 -11.36
CA ALA A 338 9.39 4.44 -10.79
C ALA A 338 10.68 3.82 -11.33
N SER A 339 11.70 3.70 -10.49
CA SER A 339 13.02 3.26 -10.91
C SER A 339 13.24 1.75 -10.80
N ASN A 340 12.46 1.08 -9.96
CA ASN A 340 12.58 -0.35 -9.68
C ASN A 340 11.27 -0.94 -9.17
N ARG A 341 11.18 -2.28 -9.22
CA ARG A 341 10.12 -3.10 -8.64
C ARG A 341 10.72 -4.28 -7.89
N GLY A 342 9.95 -4.94 -7.03
CA GLY A 342 10.43 -6.02 -6.18
C GLY A 342 11.20 -5.51 -4.96
N CYS A 343 11.37 -6.37 -3.93
CA CYS A 343 12.05 -5.98 -2.70
C CYS A 343 12.59 -7.20 -1.96
N PHE A 344 13.90 -7.26 -1.72
CA PHE A 344 14.53 -8.27 -0.87
C PHE A 344 14.61 -7.89 0.61
N GLY A 345 13.91 -6.82 1.01
CA GLY A 345 13.86 -6.39 2.42
C GLY A 345 13.08 -7.33 3.32
N GLU A 346 12.09 -8.03 2.77
CA GLU A 346 11.30 -9.08 3.44
C GLU A 346 10.81 -8.72 4.84
N CYS A 347 10.35 -7.47 5.02
CA CYS A 347 9.74 -7.05 6.28
C CYS A 347 8.46 -7.84 6.52
N ALA A 348 8.30 -8.41 7.72
CA ALA A 348 7.22 -9.36 8.03
C ALA A 348 5.81 -8.77 7.84
N PHE A 349 5.64 -7.48 8.02
CA PHE A 349 4.36 -6.76 7.88
C PHE A 349 4.05 -6.33 6.44
N CYS A 350 5.01 -6.45 5.50
CA CYS A 350 4.89 -5.89 4.16
C CYS A 350 4.47 -6.96 3.15
N ALA A 351 3.35 -6.71 2.46
CA ALA A 351 2.86 -7.60 1.42
C ALA A 351 3.57 -7.42 0.06
N LEU A 352 4.37 -6.37 -0.12
CA LEU A 352 5.03 -6.09 -1.41
C LEU A 352 5.97 -7.21 -1.86
N THR A 353 6.73 -7.80 -0.94
CA THR A 353 7.59 -8.95 -1.26
C THR A 353 6.79 -10.14 -1.79
N PHE A 354 5.59 -10.38 -1.25
CA PHE A 354 4.72 -11.48 -1.66
C PHE A 354 3.97 -11.18 -2.97
N HIS A 355 3.76 -9.89 -3.30
CA HIS A 355 3.12 -9.44 -4.53
C HIS A 355 4.10 -9.18 -5.67
N GLN A 356 5.15 -8.38 -5.43
CA GLN A 356 6.12 -7.98 -6.47
C GLN A 356 7.32 -8.90 -6.59
N GLY A 357 7.46 -9.85 -5.66
CA GLY A 357 8.60 -10.76 -5.61
C GLY A 357 9.81 -10.22 -4.85
N ARG A 358 10.76 -11.13 -4.63
CA ARG A 358 12.01 -10.89 -3.87
C ARG A 358 13.17 -10.42 -4.75
N VAL A 359 13.05 -10.56 -6.07
CA VAL A 359 14.05 -10.12 -7.03
C VAL A 359 13.76 -8.67 -7.43
N VAL A 360 14.76 -7.82 -7.29
CA VAL A 360 14.64 -6.42 -7.70
C VAL A 360 14.85 -6.31 -9.21
N GLN A 361 13.84 -5.77 -9.88
CA GLN A 361 13.83 -5.44 -11.30
C GLN A 361 14.13 -3.95 -11.43
N VAL A 362 15.06 -3.56 -12.27
CA VAL A 362 15.50 -2.17 -12.40
C VAL A 362 15.33 -1.66 -13.83
N ARG A 363 14.92 -0.42 -13.96
CA ARG A 363 14.97 0.30 -15.22
C ARG A 363 16.38 0.83 -15.49
N SER A 364 16.76 0.89 -16.74
CA SER A 364 18.01 1.52 -17.14
C SER A 364 17.98 3.03 -16.82
N ARG A 365 19.16 3.63 -16.61
CA ARG A 365 19.27 5.08 -16.43
C ARG A 365 18.78 5.82 -17.68
N ALA A 366 19.11 5.32 -18.87
CA ALA A 366 18.66 5.90 -20.14
C ALA A 366 17.13 5.97 -20.23
N SER A 367 16.41 4.92 -19.83
CA SER A 367 14.95 4.90 -19.80
C SER A 367 14.38 5.96 -18.83
N LEU A 368 15.00 6.14 -17.67
CA LEU A 368 14.56 7.10 -16.66
C LEU A 368 14.85 8.56 -17.06
N VAL A 369 16.00 8.79 -17.71
CA VAL A 369 16.37 10.11 -18.26
C VAL A 369 15.42 10.48 -19.39
N ALA A 370 15.15 9.59 -20.33
CA ALA A 370 14.21 9.82 -21.43
C ALA A 370 12.78 10.14 -20.92
N GLU A 371 12.31 9.44 -19.89
CA GLU A 371 11.01 9.76 -19.25
C GLU A 371 11.04 11.13 -18.56
N ALA A 372 12.15 11.52 -17.94
CA ALA A 372 12.30 12.85 -17.35
C ALA A 372 12.32 13.94 -18.41
N GLU A 373 12.96 13.72 -19.56
CA GLU A 373 12.94 14.63 -20.71
C GLU A 373 11.50 14.79 -21.24
N GLU A 374 10.74 13.68 -21.39
CA GLU A 374 9.34 13.73 -21.80
C GLU A 374 8.49 14.55 -20.81
N MET A 375 8.70 14.39 -19.49
CA MET A 375 8.02 15.19 -18.46
C MET A 375 8.23 16.70 -18.66
N THR A 376 9.40 17.14 -19.14
CA THR A 376 9.68 18.56 -19.32
C THR A 376 8.81 19.23 -20.40
N HIS A 377 8.21 18.43 -21.30
CA HIS A 377 7.29 18.92 -22.33
C HIS A 377 5.83 19.06 -21.84
N ASP A 378 5.52 18.54 -20.63
CA ASP A 378 4.18 18.71 -20.06
C ASP A 378 3.99 20.15 -19.54
N ALA A 379 2.90 20.81 -19.94
CA ALA A 379 2.60 22.19 -19.58
C ALA A 379 2.48 22.42 -18.06
N ASP A 380 2.14 21.38 -17.29
CA ASP A 380 2.04 21.42 -15.83
C ASP A 380 3.39 21.22 -15.14
N PHE A 381 4.41 20.78 -15.86
CA PHE A 381 5.73 20.55 -15.26
C PHE A 381 6.39 21.87 -14.86
N LYS A 382 6.74 21.99 -13.59
CA LYS A 382 7.36 23.22 -13.03
C LYS A 382 8.87 23.04 -12.76
N GLY A 383 9.44 21.97 -13.29
CA GLY A 383 10.86 21.62 -13.12
C GLY A 383 11.13 20.73 -11.89
N TYR A 384 10.13 20.11 -11.30
CA TYR A 384 10.28 19.29 -10.11
C TYR A 384 9.94 17.85 -10.37
N ILE A 385 10.92 16.95 -10.28
CA ILE A 385 10.70 15.51 -10.19
C ILE A 385 10.42 15.21 -8.72
N HIS A 386 9.21 14.75 -8.42
CA HIS A 386 8.71 14.62 -7.05
C HIS A 386 9.30 13.42 -6.32
N ASP A 387 9.64 12.35 -7.04
CA ASP A 387 10.27 11.16 -6.50
C ASP A 387 11.02 10.38 -7.58
N VAL A 388 12.12 9.76 -7.21
CA VAL A 388 12.83 8.75 -7.99
C VAL A 388 12.94 7.51 -7.13
N GLY A 389 11.99 6.59 -7.25
CA GLY A 389 11.86 5.54 -6.26
C GLY A 389 11.19 4.26 -6.75
N GLY A 390 10.73 3.51 -5.77
CA GLY A 390 10.06 2.22 -5.91
C GLY A 390 9.70 1.68 -4.54
N PRO A 391 9.48 0.36 -4.37
CA PRO A 391 9.20 -0.25 -3.07
C PRO A 391 10.28 0.06 -2.02
N THR A 392 11.52 0.19 -2.48
CA THR A 392 12.69 0.67 -1.73
C THR A 392 13.55 1.46 -2.70
N ALA A 393 13.64 2.76 -2.52
CA ALA A 393 14.23 3.66 -3.51
C ALA A 393 15.69 3.32 -3.87
N ASN A 394 16.48 2.94 -2.88
CA ASN A 394 17.91 2.67 -3.04
C ASN A 394 18.25 1.21 -3.43
N PHE A 395 17.26 0.38 -3.79
CA PHE A 395 17.53 -0.94 -4.36
C PHE A 395 17.61 -0.84 -5.88
N ARG A 396 18.84 -0.83 -6.41
CA ARG A 396 19.10 -0.67 -7.84
C ARG A 396 19.79 -1.88 -8.47
N ALA A 397 19.79 -3.02 -7.77
CA ALA A 397 20.33 -4.28 -8.25
C ALA A 397 19.69 -5.46 -7.51
N PRO A 398 19.74 -6.69 -8.04
CA PRO A 398 19.45 -7.90 -7.29
C PRO A 398 20.35 -8.02 -6.05
N ALA A 399 19.87 -8.68 -4.99
CA ALA A 399 20.59 -8.77 -3.73
C ALA A 399 21.98 -9.42 -3.84
N CYS A 400 22.15 -10.40 -4.74
CA CYS A 400 23.44 -11.06 -4.99
C CYS A 400 23.36 -11.87 -6.28
N ARG A 401 24.53 -12.28 -6.82
CA ARG A 401 24.61 -13.13 -8.03
C ARG A 401 23.86 -14.46 -7.86
N LYS A 402 23.93 -15.10 -6.67
CA LYS A 402 23.19 -16.34 -6.45
C LYS A 402 21.68 -16.16 -6.66
N GLN A 403 21.12 -15.02 -6.28
CA GLN A 403 19.68 -14.76 -6.47
C GLN A 403 19.33 -14.70 -7.97
N THR A 404 20.21 -14.13 -8.79
CA THR A 404 20.04 -14.07 -10.25
C THR A 404 20.14 -15.46 -10.89
N ASP A 405 21.14 -16.24 -10.46
CA ASP A 405 21.49 -17.49 -11.15
C ASP A 405 20.69 -18.71 -10.65
N HIS A 406 20.29 -18.70 -9.37
CA HIS A 406 19.71 -19.86 -8.68
C HIS A 406 18.46 -19.52 -7.86
N GLY A 407 17.90 -18.32 -8.03
CA GLY A 407 16.73 -17.85 -7.30
C GLY A 407 17.00 -17.43 -5.84
N ALA A 408 15.95 -16.96 -5.19
CA ALA A 408 16.00 -16.50 -3.81
C ALA A 408 16.17 -17.67 -2.82
N CYS A 409 16.89 -17.43 -1.72
CA CYS A 409 17.09 -18.44 -0.68
C CYS A 409 15.81 -18.75 0.05
N ARG A 410 15.39 -20.02 0.14
CA ARG A 410 14.16 -20.43 0.85
C ARG A 410 14.23 -20.19 2.36
N GLY A 411 15.35 -20.49 3.00
CA GLY A 411 15.53 -20.46 4.45
C GLY A 411 16.29 -19.24 5.00
N ARG A 412 16.61 -18.23 4.18
CA ARG A 412 17.39 -17.07 4.62
C ARG A 412 16.93 -15.78 3.95
N ARG A 413 16.75 -14.72 4.76
CA ARG A 413 16.55 -13.35 4.29
C ARG A 413 17.88 -12.67 4.01
N CYS A 414 17.87 -11.65 3.15
CA CYS A 414 19.10 -10.97 2.73
C CYS A 414 19.63 -9.97 3.78
N LEU A 415 18.73 -9.31 4.52
CA LEU A 415 19.08 -8.22 5.44
C LEU A 415 18.84 -8.54 6.93
N ALA A 416 18.06 -9.57 7.23
CA ALA A 416 17.67 -9.86 8.62
C ALA A 416 17.74 -11.38 8.93
N PRO A 417 17.99 -11.78 10.20
CA PRO A 417 18.34 -10.94 11.36
C PRO A 417 19.71 -10.28 11.21
N GLU A 418 20.63 -10.90 10.49
CA GLU A 418 21.94 -10.36 10.13
C GLU A 418 22.10 -10.31 8.60
N PRO A 419 22.80 -9.30 8.08
CA PRO A 419 23.06 -9.19 6.64
C PRO A 419 23.75 -10.42 6.09
N CYS A 420 23.29 -10.88 4.91
CA CYS A 420 23.93 -12.00 4.24
C CYS A 420 25.33 -11.60 3.76
N LYS A 421 26.35 -12.43 4.05
CA LYS A 421 27.74 -12.19 3.59
C LYS A 421 27.91 -12.11 2.07
N LYS A 422 26.92 -12.58 1.29
CA LYS A 422 26.91 -12.51 -0.17
C LYS A 422 26.10 -11.33 -0.71
N LEU A 423 25.48 -10.55 0.16
CA LEU A 423 24.73 -9.35 -0.24
C LEU A 423 25.70 -8.35 -0.86
N ILE A 424 25.28 -7.78 -2.00
CA ILE A 424 26.01 -6.72 -2.68
C ILE A 424 25.32 -5.41 -2.34
N ALA A 425 25.95 -4.56 -1.54
CA ALA A 425 25.49 -3.21 -1.27
C ALA A 425 26.32 -2.23 -2.11
N ASP A 426 25.65 -1.56 -3.07
CA ASP A 426 26.30 -0.60 -3.98
C ASP A 426 25.29 0.49 -4.40
N HIS A 427 25.57 1.73 -4.05
CA HIS A 427 24.76 2.90 -4.41
C HIS A 427 25.30 3.67 -5.62
N SER A 428 26.39 3.22 -6.25
CA SER A 428 27.06 3.94 -7.35
C SER A 428 26.13 4.21 -8.55
N ASP A 429 25.27 3.23 -8.91
CA ASP A 429 24.30 3.40 -10.00
C ASP A 429 23.22 4.41 -9.65
N TYR A 430 22.72 4.40 -8.41
CA TYR A 430 21.68 5.34 -7.98
C TYR A 430 22.21 6.76 -7.87
N ILE A 431 23.42 6.94 -7.36
CA ILE A 431 24.10 8.26 -7.33
C ILE A 431 24.22 8.82 -8.75
N ARG A 432 24.70 8.00 -9.70
CA ARG A 432 24.82 8.42 -11.11
C ARG A 432 23.46 8.79 -11.71
N LEU A 433 22.44 7.98 -11.51
CA LEU A 433 21.09 8.28 -11.97
C LEU A 433 20.58 9.62 -11.44
N LEU A 434 20.73 9.88 -10.14
CA LEU A 434 20.26 11.11 -9.52
C LEU A 434 21.00 12.34 -10.08
N ARG A 435 22.29 12.22 -10.40
CA ARG A 435 23.08 13.26 -11.05
C ARG A 435 22.65 13.50 -12.49
N GLU A 436 22.51 12.44 -13.29
CA GLU A 436 22.05 12.52 -14.69
C GLU A 436 20.66 13.19 -14.76
N LEU A 437 19.73 12.85 -13.87
CA LEU A 437 18.40 13.46 -13.82
C LEU A 437 18.43 14.96 -13.46
N ARG A 438 19.41 15.44 -12.69
CA ARG A 438 19.58 16.85 -12.39
C ARG A 438 20.13 17.66 -13.58
N GLU A 439 20.79 16.99 -14.52
CA GLU A 439 21.38 17.58 -15.73
C GLU A 439 20.36 17.71 -16.86
N VAL A 440 19.20 17.05 -16.78
CA VAL A 440 18.13 17.13 -17.78
C VAL A 440 17.66 18.58 -17.93
N PRO A 441 17.71 19.18 -19.14
CA PRO A 441 17.23 20.54 -19.38
C PRO A 441 15.77 20.72 -18.96
N GLY A 442 15.48 21.75 -18.18
CA GLY A 442 14.13 21.99 -17.65
C GLY A 442 13.88 21.40 -16.25
N VAL A 443 14.71 20.47 -15.79
CA VAL A 443 14.66 19.96 -14.41
C VAL A 443 15.41 20.92 -13.46
N LYS A 444 14.72 21.37 -12.43
CA LYS A 444 15.26 22.28 -11.39
C LYS A 444 15.62 21.54 -10.11
N LYS A 445 14.84 20.50 -9.76
CA LYS A 445 15.04 19.70 -8.55
C LYS A 445 14.55 18.28 -8.78
N VAL A 446 15.29 17.34 -8.23
CA VAL A 446 14.95 15.92 -8.17
C VAL A 446 14.87 15.53 -6.70
N PHE A 447 13.73 14.99 -6.25
CA PHE A 447 13.53 14.57 -4.88
C PHE A 447 13.53 13.04 -4.78
N VAL A 448 13.94 12.54 -3.61
CA VAL A 448 13.77 11.14 -3.18
C VAL A 448 12.84 11.15 -1.98
N ARG A 449 11.60 10.68 -2.20
CA ARG A 449 10.54 10.61 -1.18
C ARG A 449 10.19 9.19 -0.78
N SER A 450 10.36 8.24 -1.69
CA SER A 450 10.22 6.81 -1.41
C SER A 450 11.20 6.40 -0.31
N GLY A 451 10.78 5.46 0.53
CA GLY A 451 11.59 5.01 1.65
C GLY A 451 12.93 4.42 1.20
N ILE A 452 13.99 4.81 1.87
CA ILE A 452 15.31 4.20 1.72
C ILE A 452 15.55 3.17 2.83
N ARG A 453 16.25 2.09 2.51
CA ARG A 453 16.77 1.13 3.48
C ARG A 453 18.09 1.67 4.03
N PHE A 454 18.04 2.27 5.20
CA PHE A 454 19.20 2.86 5.87
C PHE A 454 20.25 1.80 6.27
N ASP A 455 19.81 0.59 6.61
CA ASP A 455 20.69 -0.55 6.89
C ASP A 455 21.49 -0.96 5.64
N TYR A 456 20.87 -0.97 4.46
CA TYR A 456 21.56 -1.23 3.20
C TYR A 456 22.58 -0.12 2.86
N VAL A 457 22.27 1.14 3.20
CA VAL A 457 23.24 2.25 3.10
C VAL A 457 24.45 2.01 3.98
N MET A 458 24.24 1.58 5.23
CA MET A 458 25.32 1.35 6.20
C MET A 458 26.19 0.12 5.87
N LEU A 459 25.74 -0.75 4.96
CA LEU A 459 26.51 -1.89 4.44
C LEU A 459 27.38 -1.53 3.25
N ASP A 460 27.14 -0.39 2.59
CA ASP A 460 27.96 0.06 1.47
C ASP A 460 29.15 0.91 1.96
N GLU A 461 30.24 0.25 2.22
CA GLU A 461 31.47 0.87 2.72
C GLU A 461 32.09 1.86 1.71
N LYS A 462 31.84 1.67 0.40
CA LYS A 462 32.44 2.48 -0.66
C LYS A 462 31.64 3.74 -0.97
N HIS A 463 30.34 3.58 -1.17
CA HIS A 463 29.48 4.64 -1.70
C HIS A 463 28.38 5.09 -0.72
N GLY A 464 28.19 4.41 0.41
CA GLY A 464 27.14 4.72 1.37
C GLY A 464 27.20 6.16 1.89
N ARG A 465 28.40 6.61 2.30
CA ARG A 465 28.59 8.02 2.76
C ARG A 465 28.39 9.01 1.60
N GLU A 466 28.89 8.70 0.40
CA GLU A 466 28.69 9.55 -0.79
C GLU A 466 27.20 9.69 -1.11
N PHE A 467 26.45 8.58 -1.02
CA PHE A 467 25.02 8.57 -1.25
C PHE A 467 24.26 9.45 -0.24
N VAL A 468 24.61 9.37 1.05
CA VAL A 468 23.98 10.23 2.09
C VAL A 468 24.30 11.70 1.83
N ARG A 469 25.52 12.03 1.41
CA ARG A 469 25.91 13.38 1.01
C ARG A 469 25.08 13.88 -0.18
N GLU A 470 25.00 13.10 -1.26
CA GLU A 470 24.21 13.43 -2.45
C GLU A 470 22.74 13.70 -2.08
N LEU A 471 22.15 12.83 -1.21
CA LEU A 471 20.80 13.05 -0.71
C LEU A 471 20.66 14.37 0.04
N ALA A 472 21.53 14.65 1.01
CA ALA A 472 21.46 15.84 1.85
C ALA A 472 21.65 17.12 1.02
N GLU A 473 22.59 17.13 0.08
CA GLU A 473 22.89 18.30 -0.74
C GLU A 473 21.79 18.61 -1.76
N HIS A 474 21.18 17.59 -2.37
CA HIS A 474 20.41 17.80 -3.59
C HIS A 474 18.98 17.27 -3.56
N HIS A 475 18.67 16.20 -2.81
CA HIS A 475 17.45 15.41 -3.01
C HIS A 475 16.47 15.41 -1.83
N VAL A 476 16.84 16.00 -0.69
CA VAL A 476 15.97 16.16 0.47
C VAL A 476 15.42 17.59 0.54
N SER A 477 14.09 17.71 0.67
CA SER A 477 13.38 18.98 0.69
C SER A 477 13.19 19.58 2.11
N GLY A 478 14.01 19.15 3.09
CA GLY A 478 13.91 19.55 4.49
C GLY A 478 13.64 18.39 5.45
N GLN A 479 12.99 17.34 4.99
CA GLN A 479 12.70 16.13 5.78
C GLN A 479 13.08 14.89 4.99
N LEU A 480 13.90 14.02 5.60
CA LEU A 480 14.15 12.66 5.11
C LEU A 480 13.33 11.68 5.94
N ARG A 481 12.47 10.93 5.27
CA ARG A 481 11.64 9.90 5.91
C ARG A 481 12.35 8.57 5.87
N VAL A 482 12.51 7.94 7.04
CA VAL A 482 13.08 6.60 7.20
C VAL A 482 12.23 5.78 8.14
N ALA A 483 12.28 4.46 8.00
CA ALA A 483 11.37 3.54 8.68
C ALA A 483 12.14 2.60 9.63
N PRO A 484 12.57 3.04 10.83
CA PRO A 484 13.09 2.15 11.86
C PRO A 484 12.01 1.22 12.42
N GLU A 485 10.74 1.65 12.41
CA GLU A 485 9.51 0.99 12.86
C GLU A 485 9.42 0.81 14.38
N HIS A 486 10.47 0.36 15.05
CA HIS A 486 10.53 0.12 16.49
C HIS A 486 11.97 0.30 17.01
N VAL A 487 12.17 0.17 18.33
CA VAL A 487 13.49 0.24 18.96
C VAL A 487 13.87 -1.08 19.66
N SER A 488 12.90 -1.85 20.13
CA SER A 488 13.14 -3.11 20.81
C SER A 488 13.67 -4.16 19.84
N HIS A 489 14.82 -4.77 20.20
CA HIS A 489 15.48 -5.81 19.40
C HIS A 489 14.54 -6.99 19.10
N GLY A 490 13.76 -7.46 20.08
CA GLY A 490 12.82 -8.57 19.89
C GLY A 490 11.76 -8.28 18.84
N VAL A 491 11.16 -7.07 18.89
CA VAL A 491 10.14 -6.63 17.90
C VAL A 491 10.75 -6.44 16.54
N LEU A 492 11.93 -5.81 16.45
CA LEU A 492 12.64 -5.61 15.17
C LEU A 492 13.01 -6.93 14.50
N SER A 493 13.45 -7.93 15.29
CA SER A 493 13.71 -9.28 14.79
C SER A 493 12.46 -9.95 14.23
N CYS A 494 11.30 -9.83 14.91
CA CYS A 494 10.01 -10.30 14.40
C CYS A 494 9.62 -9.58 13.10
N MET A 495 9.84 -8.27 13.02
CA MET A 495 9.57 -7.45 11.83
C MET A 495 10.50 -7.77 10.67
N GLY A 496 11.68 -8.34 10.89
CA GLY A 496 12.72 -8.48 9.88
C GLY A 496 13.42 -7.16 9.56
N LYS A 497 13.60 -6.33 10.59
CA LYS A 497 14.31 -5.05 10.54
C LYS A 497 15.67 -5.18 11.22
N PRO A 498 16.63 -4.30 10.89
CA PRO A 498 17.93 -4.25 11.55
C PRO A 498 17.79 -3.82 13.00
N ASP A 499 18.83 -4.09 13.80
CA ASP A 499 18.93 -3.58 15.16
C ASP A 499 18.90 -2.04 15.18
N HIS A 500 18.34 -1.47 16.26
CA HIS A 500 18.17 -0.03 16.41
C HIS A 500 19.50 0.75 16.33
N ALA A 501 20.59 0.18 16.82
CA ALA A 501 21.92 0.79 16.75
C ALA A 501 22.37 1.11 15.29
N ILE A 502 21.87 0.37 14.30
CA ILE A 502 22.13 0.68 12.88
C ILE A 502 21.42 1.97 12.47
N TYR A 503 20.19 2.17 12.97
CA TYR A 503 19.44 3.41 12.73
C TYR A 503 20.15 4.62 13.36
N GLU A 504 20.61 4.52 14.62
CA GLU A 504 21.34 5.61 15.29
C GLU A 504 22.62 6.00 14.54
N ARG A 505 23.38 5.01 14.06
CA ARG A 505 24.56 5.27 13.22
C ARG A 505 24.21 5.96 11.92
N PHE A 506 23.09 5.60 11.28
CA PHE A 506 22.61 6.27 10.07
C PHE A 506 22.19 7.71 10.37
N VAL A 507 21.50 7.96 11.49
CA VAL A 507 21.12 9.31 11.93
C VAL A 507 22.37 10.18 12.08
N SER A 508 23.38 9.70 12.80
CA SER A 508 24.65 10.40 13.01
C SER A 508 25.33 10.73 11.66
N LEU A 509 25.38 9.76 10.74
CA LEU A 509 25.94 9.96 9.40
C LEU A 509 25.18 11.05 8.61
N PHE A 510 23.84 11.01 8.67
CA PHE A 510 23.03 12.01 7.97
C PHE A 510 23.20 13.40 8.56
N GLU A 511 23.29 13.54 9.88
CA GLU A 511 23.52 14.81 10.57
C GLU A 511 24.90 15.40 10.24
N GLU A 512 25.95 14.57 10.19
CA GLU A 512 27.28 14.98 9.75
C GLU A 512 27.27 15.54 8.32
N GLU A 513 26.70 14.81 7.36
CA GLU A 513 26.66 15.25 5.96
C GLU A 513 25.72 16.44 5.76
N ASN A 514 24.62 16.53 6.52
CA ASN A 514 23.70 17.67 6.53
C ASN A 514 24.40 18.95 7.07
N ALA A 515 25.18 18.84 8.14
CA ALA A 515 25.97 19.93 8.68
C ALA A 515 27.06 20.38 7.70
N ARG A 516 27.75 19.43 7.04
CA ARG A 516 28.76 19.70 6.00
C ARG A 516 28.14 20.44 4.80
N ALA A 517 26.92 20.08 4.40
CA ALA A 517 26.17 20.72 3.33
C ALA A 517 25.60 22.09 3.75
N GLY A 518 25.73 22.51 4.99
CA GLY A 518 25.17 23.76 5.52
C GLY A 518 23.64 23.79 5.51
N LYS A 519 22.99 22.59 5.57
CA LYS A 519 21.52 22.45 5.52
C LYS A 519 20.93 22.33 6.92
N LYS A 520 19.62 22.60 7.01
CA LYS A 520 18.80 22.35 8.21
C LYS A 520 17.69 21.38 7.83
N GLN A 521 18.05 20.12 7.76
CA GLN A 521 17.13 19.04 7.40
C GLN A 521 17.00 18.08 8.60
N PHE A 522 15.87 17.36 8.65
CA PHE A 522 15.53 16.50 9.78
C PHE A 522 15.16 15.11 9.29
N ILE A 523 15.50 14.09 10.08
CA ILE A 523 14.97 12.75 9.88
C ILE A 523 13.61 12.66 10.56
N VAL A 524 12.62 12.12 9.81
CA VAL A 524 11.29 11.80 10.31
C VAL A 524 11.15 10.28 10.36
N PRO A 525 11.21 9.67 11.56
CA PRO A 525 11.05 8.23 11.69
C PRO A 525 9.60 7.81 11.52
N TYR A 526 9.37 6.74 10.75
CA TYR A 526 8.12 6.00 10.77
C TYR A 526 8.17 4.98 11.89
N LEU A 527 7.17 5.01 12.79
CA LEU A 527 7.07 4.13 13.95
C LEU A 527 5.76 3.34 13.89
N MET A 528 5.82 2.08 14.33
CA MET A 528 4.70 1.15 14.29
C MET A 528 4.42 0.60 15.68
N SER A 529 3.16 0.74 16.14
CA SER A 529 2.66 0.09 17.36
C SER A 529 1.99 -1.24 17.06
N SER A 530 1.84 -2.06 18.07
CA SER A 530 1.00 -3.26 18.05
C SER A 530 1.39 -4.33 17.02
N HIS A 531 2.65 -4.37 16.58
CA HIS A 531 3.17 -5.48 15.79
C HIS A 531 3.24 -6.76 16.63
N PRO A 532 3.02 -7.96 16.06
CA PRO A 532 3.35 -9.21 16.76
C PRO A 532 4.75 -9.16 17.38
N GLY A 533 4.88 -9.61 18.63
CA GLY A 533 6.10 -9.48 19.44
C GLY A 533 6.15 -8.24 20.34
N SER A 534 5.29 -7.23 20.12
CA SER A 534 5.28 -6.02 20.95
C SER A 534 4.33 -6.18 22.14
N THR A 535 4.87 -6.39 23.32
CA THR A 535 4.14 -6.34 24.60
C THR A 535 4.06 -4.88 25.10
N MET A 536 3.45 -4.67 26.25
CA MET A 536 3.41 -3.35 26.86
C MET A 536 4.81 -2.84 27.25
N LYS A 537 5.75 -3.74 27.58
CA LYS A 537 7.13 -3.41 27.92
C LYS A 537 7.84 -2.76 26.70
N GLU A 538 7.80 -3.41 25.54
CA GLU A 538 8.43 -2.91 24.32
C GLU A 538 7.76 -1.62 23.82
N ALA A 539 6.44 -1.48 24.04
CA ALA A 539 5.73 -0.24 23.73
C ALA A 539 6.20 0.94 24.62
N VAL A 540 6.58 0.69 25.88
CA VAL A 540 7.16 1.72 26.76
C VAL A 540 8.58 2.07 26.30
N GLU A 541 9.42 1.09 25.94
CA GLU A 541 10.76 1.34 25.35
C GLU A 541 10.66 2.27 24.13
N LEU A 542 9.68 2.04 23.26
CA LEU A 542 9.43 2.91 22.11
C LEU A 542 8.99 4.32 22.51
N ALA A 543 8.18 4.45 23.57
CA ALA A 543 7.75 5.76 24.09
C ALA A 543 8.90 6.55 24.72
N GLU A 544 9.83 5.86 25.40
CA GLU A 544 11.05 6.48 25.94
C GLU A 544 11.92 7.02 24.81
N PHE A 545 12.12 6.27 23.75
CA PHE A 545 12.81 6.76 22.54
C PHE A 545 12.12 7.99 21.94
N VAL A 546 10.78 8.00 21.82
CA VAL A 546 10.02 9.16 21.34
C VAL A 546 10.18 10.38 22.26
N ARG A 547 10.31 10.16 23.58
CA ARG A 547 10.64 11.23 24.54
C ARG A 547 12.01 11.82 24.26
N ASP A 548 13.00 10.96 24.07
CA ASP A 548 14.41 11.35 23.94
C ASP A 548 14.70 12.03 22.61
N MET A 549 13.93 11.71 21.54
CA MET A 549 13.95 12.48 20.29
C MET A 549 13.52 13.96 20.45
N GLY A 550 12.81 14.32 21.51
CA GLY A 550 12.40 15.69 21.79
C GLY A 550 11.19 16.22 20.99
N PHE A 551 10.69 15.51 19.98
CA PHE A 551 9.54 15.92 19.16
C PHE A 551 8.51 14.80 19.03
N ASN A 552 7.27 15.13 18.60
CA ASN A 552 6.26 14.11 18.33
C ASN A 552 6.43 13.58 16.91
N PRO A 553 6.47 12.26 16.72
CA PRO A 553 6.41 11.69 15.39
C PRO A 553 5.05 12.02 14.74
N GLU A 554 5.08 12.60 13.54
CA GLU A 554 3.86 12.90 12.77
C GLU A 554 3.25 11.61 12.20
N GLN A 555 4.09 10.64 11.88
CA GLN A 555 3.72 9.39 11.25
C GLN A 555 3.81 8.23 12.26
N VAL A 556 2.67 7.89 12.83
CA VAL A 556 2.50 6.71 13.70
C VAL A 556 1.47 5.78 13.09
N SER A 557 1.88 4.56 12.84
CA SER A 557 1.01 3.51 12.31
C SER A 557 0.80 2.42 13.35
N ASP A 558 -0.43 1.88 13.45
CA ASP A 558 -0.58 0.57 14.06
C ASP A 558 -0.30 -0.50 13.02
N PHE A 559 0.18 -1.64 13.47
CA PHE A 559 0.26 -2.81 12.61
C PHE A 559 -1.09 -3.12 11.97
N TYR A 560 -1.11 -3.20 10.65
CA TYR A 560 -2.29 -3.46 9.84
C TYR A 560 -2.22 -4.89 9.28
N PRO A 561 -3.05 -5.84 9.76
CA PRO A 561 -3.04 -7.21 9.25
C PRO A 561 -3.50 -7.26 7.78
N THR A 562 -2.56 -7.16 6.87
CA THR A 562 -2.80 -7.27 5.42
C THR A 562 -2.61 -8.72 4.98
N PRO A 563 -3.53 -9.33 4.22
CA PRO A 563 -3.34 -10.67 3.69
C PRO A 563 -2.00 -10.83 2.96
N GLY A 564 -1.43 -12.04 2.95
CA GLY A 564 -0.17 -12.32 2.25
C GLY A 564 1.09 -11.77 2.95
N SER A 565 1.02 -11.39 4.23
CA SER A 565 2.20 -11.01 5.02
C SER A 565 2.46 -11.96 6.18
N LEU A 566 3.73 -12.21 6.50
CA LEU A 566 4.16 -13.06 7.63
C LEU A 566 3.54 -12.59 8.95
N ALA A 567 3.56 -11.28 9.21
CA ALA A 567 3.03 -10.72 10.45
C ALA A 567 1.51 -10.88 10.58
N THR A 568 0.77 -10.96 9.47
CA THR A 568 -0.67 -11.27 9.50
C THR A 568 -0.92 -12.71 9.92
N VAL A 569 -0.09 -13.64 9.47
CA VAL A 569 -0.15 -15.04 9.92
C VAL A 569 0.19 -15.14 11.42
N MET A 570 1.25 -14.46 11.87
CA MET A 570 1.58 -14.34 13.30
C MET A 570 0.39 -13.78 14.10
N TYR A 571 -0.24 -12.73 13.58
CA TYR A 571 -1.38 -12.06 14.22
C TYR A 571 -2.57 -13.00 14.41
N PHE A 572 -2.91 -13.77 13.39
CA PHE A 572 -4.04 -14.71 13.45
C PHE A 572 -3.72 -15.93 14.29
N THR A 573 -2.58 -16.59 14.06
CA THR A 573 -2.25 -17.90 14.63
C THR A 573 -1.59 -17.84 16.00
N GLY A 574 -0.92 -16.73 16.35
CA GLY A 574 -0.06 -16.65 17.52
C GLY A 574 1.26 -17.40 17.36
N LEU A 575 1.63 -17.78 16.12
CA LEU A 575 2.86 -18.51 15.80
C LEU A 575 3.67 -17.72 14.77
N ASP A 576 5.00 -17.79 14.89
CA ASP A 576 5.88 -17.37 13.80
C ASP A 576 5.93 -18.48 12.74
N PRO A 577 5.42 -18.26 11.52
CA PRO A 577 5.38 -19.32 10.51
C PRO A 577 6.75 -19.75 10.00
N ARG A 578 7.82 -19.05 10.36
CA ARG A 578 9.20 -19.41 10.00
C ARG A 578 9.81 -20.44 10.93
N THR A 579 9.39 -20.43 12.20
CA THR A 579 9.95 -21.29 13.27
C THR A 579 8.89 -22.18 13.92
N MET A 580 7.61 -21.86 13.73
CA MET A 580 6.45 -22.46 14.42
C MET A 580 6.46 -22.23 15.95
N GLU A 581 7.27 -21.29 16.44
CA GLU A 581 7.31 -20.90 17.83
C GLU A 581 6.18 -19.92 18.18
N PRO A 582 5.66 -19.99 19.41
CA PRO A 582 4.66 -19.04 19.89
C PRO A 582 5.19 -17.59 19.89
N ILE A 583 4.34 -16.65 19.49
CA ILE A 583 4.65 -15.22 19.51
C ILE A 583 3.51 -14.46 20.20
N TYR A 584 3.89 -13.48 21.02
CA TYR A 584 2.91 -12.59 21.63
C TYR A 584 2.23 -11.72 20.57
N VAL A 585 0.90 -11.55 20.68
CA VAL A 585 0.11 -10.73 19.76
C VAL A 585 -0.86 -9.83 20.52
N PRO A 586 -0.76 -8.50 20.38
CA PRO A 586 -1.69 -7.56 21.00
C PRO A 586 -3.01 -7.54 20.20
N LYS A 587 -3.91 -8.51 20.49
CA LYS A 587 -5.21 -8.62 19.80
C LYS A 587 -6.28 -7.70 20.40
N ASN A 588 -6.20 -7.41 21.71
CA ASN A 588 -7.19 -6.63 22.40
C ASN A 588 -7.22 -5.17 21.88
N PRO A 589 -8.37 -4.63 21.44
CA PRO A 589 -8.46 -3.27 20.95
C PRO A 589 -8.03 -2.20 21.96
N HIS A 590 -8.29 -2.42 23.26
CA HIS A 590 -7.87 -1.50 24.30
C HIS A 590 -6.37 -1.50 24.48
N GLU A 591 -5.72 -2.67 24.45
CA GLU A 591 -4.27 -2.77 24.49
C GLU A 591 -3.61 -2.07 23.30
N LYS A 592 -4.15 -2.24 22.09
CA LYS A 592 -3.68 -1.48 20.91
C LYS A 592 -3.79 0.01 21.11
N ALA A 593 -4.89 0.47 21.72
CA ALA A 593 -5.07 1.89 22.05
C ALA A 593 -4.04 2.38 23.07
N LEU A 594 -3.68 1.56 24.06
CA LEU A 594 -2.63 1.85 25.04
C LEU A 594 -1.25 1.97 24.38
N GLN A 595 -0.87 1.00 23.54
CA GLN A 595 0.40 1.03 22.82
C GLN A 595 0.51 2.25 21.88
N ARG A 596 -0.56 2.59 21.17
CA ARG A 596 -0.61 3.80 20.33
C ARG A 596 -0.49 5.06 21.18
N ALA A 597 -1.20 5.13 22.31
CA ALA A 597 -1.17 6.29 23.20
C ALA A 597 0.23 6.57 23.74
N LEU A 598 1.03 5.52 23.99
CA LEU A 598 2.42 5.64 24.43
C LEU A 598 3.28 6.37 23.39
N ILE A 599 3.16 6.05 22.09
CA ILE A 599 3.90 6.77 21.05
C ILE A 599 3.44 8.23 20.93
N GLN A 600 2.17 8.49 21.18
CA GLN A 600 1.55 9.82 21.14
C GLN A 600 1.32 10.41 22.53
N TYR A 601 2.19 10.12 23.50
CA TYR A 601 2.00 10.45 24.90
C TYR A 601 1.84 11.95 25.20
N ARG A 602 2.37 12.83 24.33
CA ARG A 602 2.25 14.28 24.48
C ARG A 602 0.86 14.83 24.15
N ASP A 603 0.00 14.05 23.42
CA ASP A 603 -1.39 14.45 23.18
C ASP A 603 -2.17 14.44 24.50
N PRO A 604 -2.75 15.58 24.94
CA PRO A 604 -3.52 15.64 26.18
C PRO A 604 -4.66 14.61 26.27
N LYS A 605 -5.21 14.20 25.13
CA LYS A 605 -6.30 13.18 25.07
C LYS A 605 -5.83 11.78 25.48
N ASN A 606 -4.54 11.51 25.37
CA ASN A 606 -3.95 10.19 25.65
C ASN A 606 -3.48 10.03 27.11
N ARG A 607 -3.52 11.07 27.93
CA ARG A 607 -2.92 11.07 29.29
C ARG A 607 -3.38 9.92 30.18
N ASP A 608 -4.67 9.61 30.15
CA ASP A 608 -5.24 8.54 30.98
C ASP A 608 -4.80 7.16 30.47
N LEU A 609 -4.83 6.96 29.14
CA LEU A 609 -4.34 5.75 28.53
C LEU A 609 -2.84 5.54 28.77
N VAL A 610 -2.04 6.61 28.73
CA VAL A 610 -0.60 6.54 29.01
C VAL A 610 -0.35 6.13 30.47
N ARG A 611 -1.07 6.72 31.43
CA ARG A 611 -0.97 6.33 32.86
C ARG A 611 -1.35 4.86 33.07
N GLU A 612 -2.44 4.41 32.43
CA GLU A 612 -2.84 3.01 32.49
C GLU A 612 -1.80 2.09 31.87
N ALA A 613 -1.27 2.44 30.70
CA ALA A 613 -0.23 1.67 30.02
C ALA A 613 1.03 1.51 30.89
N LEU A 614 1.48 2.61 31.50
CA LEU A 614 2.67 2.60 32.38
C LEU A 614 2.45 1.75 33.64
N ARG A 615 1.26 1.83 34.28
CA ARG A 615 0.92 0.95 35.43
C ARG A 615 0.90 -0.52 35.00
N ARG A 616 0.33 -0.86 33.86
CA ARG A 616 0.33 -2.24 33.32
C ARG A 616 1.73 -2.75 33.01
N ALA A 617 2.62 -1.87 32.60
CA ALA A 617 4.01 -2.19 32.32
C ALA A 617 4.90 -2.22 33.59
N GLY A 618 4.38 -1.85 34.76
CA GLY A 618 5.17 -1.70 35.97
C GLY A 618 6.17 -0.54 35.92
N ARG A 619 5.90 0.49 35.09
CA ARG A 619 6.77 1.65 34.85
C ARG A 619 6.15 2.94 35.40
N GLU A 620 5.66 2.89 36.63
CA GLU A 620 5.12 4.07 37.32
C GLU A 620 6.18 5.16 37.58
N ASP A 621 7.46 4.81 37.53
CA ASP A 621 8.59 5.74 37.57
C ASP A 621 8.57 6.77 36.43
N LEU A 622 7.81 6.54 35.36
CA LEU A 622 7.59 7.45 34.23
C LEU A 622 6.34 8.32 34.40
N ILE A 623 5.65 8.24 35.57
CA ILE A 623 4.53 9.11 35.93
C ILE A 623 5.03 10.12 36.97
N GLY A 624 5.19 11.38 36.58
CA GLY A 624 5.76 12.38 37.46
C GLY A 624 5.97 13.74 36.79
N PHE A 625 6.87 14.54 37.38
CA PHE A 625 7.19 15.89 36.93
C PHE A 625 8.60 16.00 36.36
N ASP A 626 9.41 14.97 36.49
CA ASP A 626 10.78 14.95 36.01
C ASP A 626 10.86 14.87 34.50
N ALA A 627 12.01 15.23 33.93
CA ALA A 627 12.25 15.19 32.49
C ALA A 627 12.12 13.79 31.87
N LYS A 628 12.39 12.74 32.67
CA LYS A 628 12.22 11.34 32.25
C LYS A 628 10.75 10.91 32.13
N CYS A 629 9.81 11.62 32.80
CA CYS A 629 8.42 11.19 32.88
C CYS A 629 7.66 11.48 31.57
N LEU A 630 6.80 10.54 31.18
CA LEU A 630 5.97 10.65 29.98
C LEU A 630 4.67 11.40 30.27
N VAL A 631 4.13 11.30 31.48
CA VAL A 631 2.85 11.89 31.87
C VAL A 631 2.85 12.34 33.33
N ARG A 632 2.09 13.40 33.62
CA ARG A 632 1.91 13.87 35.00
C ARG A 632 0.94 12.99 35.78
N PRO A 633 1.03 12.96 37.13
CA PRO A 633 0.06 12.26 37.99
C PRO A 633 -1.37 12.78 37.76
N GLU A 634 -2.34 11.98 38.21
CA GLU A 634 -3.77 12.33 38.16
C GLU A 634 -4.06 13.56 39.04
N GLY A 635 -4.92 14.47 38.57
CA GLY A 635 -5.27 15.68 39.32
C GLY A 635 -4.24 16.83 39.24
N ALA A 636 -3.07 16.64 38.63
CA ALA A 636 -2.12 17.72 38.39
C ALA A 636 -2.59 18.61 37.24
N HIS A 637 -3.51 19.51 37.54
CA HIS A 637 -3.85 20.60 36.61
C HIS A 637 -2.63 21.52 36.47
N GLY A 638 -2.28 21.90 35.24
CA GLY A 638 -1.19 22.81 34.95
C GLY A 638 -1.43 24.16 35.61
N GLY A 639 -0.97 24.32 36.80
CA GLY A 639 -0.76 25.64 37.38
C GLY A 639 0.32 26.33 36.54
N ALA A 640 -0.03 27.46 35.91
CA ALA A 640 0.97 28.39 35.42
C ALA A 640 1.98 28.68 36.55
N PRO A 641 3.30 28.89 36.24
CA PRO A 641 4.26 29.20 37.28
C PRO A 641 3.73 30.42 38.06
N SER A 642 3.41 30.24 39.33
CA SER A 642 3.02 31.31 40.22
C SER A 642 4.21 32.28 40.31
N LYS A 643 4.03 33.47 39.75
CA LYS A 643 4.90 34.60 40.08
C LYS A 643 4.86 34.72 41.60
N GLY A 644 6.02 34.52 42.23
CA GLY A 644 6.17 34.61 43.64
C GLY A 644 5.55 35.88 44.19
N LYS A 645 4.61 35.76 45.15
CA LYS A 645 4.13 36.83 45.99
C LYS A 645 5.25 37.29 46.87
N GLY A 646 5.70 38.53 46.65
CA GLY A 646 6.69 39.18 47.46
C GLY A 646 6.29 39.31 48.94
N THR A 647 7.23 39.12 49.80
CA THR A 647 7.26 39.42 51.21
C THR A 647 7.21 40.95 51.47
N PRO A 648 6.75 41.40 52.64
CA PRO A 648 6.24 42.73 52.82
C PRO A 648 7.28 43.81 53.14
N LYS A 649 6.87 45.05 52.91
CA LYS A 649 7.50 46.34 53.11
C LYS A 649 8.31 46.51 54.39
N GLY A 650 9.54 46.98 54.23
CA GLY A 650 10.32 47.73 55.23
C GLY A 650 10.70 49.08 54.69
N LYS A 651 10.58 50.11 55.56
CA LYS A 651 10.53 51.53 55.33
C LYS A 651 11.84 52.22 54.86
N ALA A 652 11.66 53.26 54.04
CA ALA A 652 12.19 54.65 54.02
C ALA A 652 13.69 54.92 53.84
N ALA A 653 14.03 55.49 52.71
CA ALA A 653 14.67 56.75 52.31
C ALA A 653 16.11 57.12 52.85
N PRO A 654 16.85 58.10 52.26
CA PRO A 654 16.65 58.88 51.02
C PRO A 654 17.95 59.11 50.15
N LYS A 655 17.70 59.66 48.98
CA LYS A 655 18.44 60.62 48.14
C LYS A 655 19.99 60.57 48.00
N GLY A 656 20.43 60.56 46.78
CA GLY A 656 21.73 61.03 46.32
C GLY A 656 21.84 61.08 44.80
N ASP A 657 21.86 62.28 44.28
CA ASP A 657 22.14 62.74 42.90
C ASP A 657 23.53 62.29 42.44
N ALA A 658 23.72 61.99 41.15
CA ALA A 658 24.61 62.72 40.24
C ALA A 658 24.85 61.96 38.92
N ARG A 659 24.38 62.56 37.84
CA ARG A 659 25.03 63.00 36.60
C ARG A 659 25.84 62.04 35.73
N ARG A 660 25.26 61.91 34.50
CA ARG A 660 25.88 62.16 33.16
C ARG A 660 26.99 61.28 32.67
N SER A 661 26.69 60.62 31.54
CA SER A 661 27.16 60.89 30.12
C SER A 661 27.05 59.52 29.39
N GLY A 662 26.51 59.36 28.23
CA GLY A 662 26.51 60.13 27.02
C GLY A 662 27.01 59.19 25.91
N SER A 663 26.21 59.05 24.87
CA SER A 663 26.47 58.76 23.46
C SER A 663 25.99 57.39 23.00
N SER A 664 24.91 57.32 22.30
CA SER A 664 24.62 57.50 20.86
C SER A 664 24.96 56.26 20.02
N GLY A 665 23.95 55.69 19.38
CA GLY A 665 24.12 54.73 18.30
C GLY A 665 22.81 54.08 17.91
N SER A 666 22.11 54.67 17.01
CA SER A 666 20.83 54.47 16.37
C SER A 666 20.53 53.06 15.84
N ALA A 667 19.26 52.72 15.98
CA ALA A 667 18.52 51.70 15.26
C ALA A 667 18.33 52.00 13.76
N PRO A 668 17.90 51.08 12.93
CA PRO A 668 16.47 51.08 12.65
C PRO A 668 15.78 49.71 12.53
N SER A 669 14.54 49.74 12.92
CA SER A 669 13.48 48.75 12.78
C SER A 669 13.11 48.46 11.35
N ARG A 670 12.77 47.17 11.04
CA ARG A 670 11.86 46.88 9.93
C ARG A 670 10.81 45.86 10.36
N LYS A 671 9.58 46.31 10.24
CA LYS A 671 8.30 45.68 10.51
C LYS A 671 8.08 44.41 9.69
N GLY A 672 7.75 43.32 10.34
CA GLY A 672 7.13 42.15 9.74
C GLY A 672 5.60 42.29 9.73
N LYS A 673 4.98 42.12 8.59
CA LYS A 673 3.51 42.09 8.42
C LYS A 673 3.00 40.71 8.77
N GLN A 674 2.16 40.64 9.78
CA GLN A 674 1.25 39.53 10.05
C GLN A 674 0.07 39.58 9.06
N PHE A 675 -0.18 38.49 8.35
CA PHE A 675 -1.46 38.28 7.67
C PHE A 675 -2.41 37.57 8.64
N ARG A 676 -3.46 38.27 9.04
CA ARG A 676 -4.64 37.73 9.69
C ARG A 676 -5.64 37.36 8.60
N SER A 677 -6.08 36.11 8.55
CA SER A 677 -7.27 35.68 7.83
C SER A 677 -8.50 35.86 8.72
N ASN A 678 -9.43 36.67 8.28
CA ASN A 678 -10.73 36.87 8.90
C ASN A 678 -11.65 35.68 8.58
N GLY A 679 -12.13 35.03 9.62
CA GLY A 679 -13.25 34.09 9.54
C GLY A 679 -14.58 34.84 9.71
N GLY A 680 -15.40 34.85 8.67
CA GLY A 680 -16.75 35.33 8.69
C GLY A 680 -17.72 34.29 9.27
N LYS A 681 -18.36 34.60 10.40
CA LYS A 681 -19.51 33.89 10.95
C LYS A 681 -20.76 34.34 10.23
N GLY A 682 -21.43 33.43 9.50
CA GLY A 682 -22.80 33.59 9.02
C GLY A 682 -23.71 32.67 9.79
N LYS A 683 -24.62 33.24 10.59
CA LYS A 683 -25.78 32.54 11.18
C LYS A 683 -26.90 32.45 10.14
N PRO A 684 -27.66 31.36 10.06
CA PRO A 684 -28.90 31.34 9.29
C PRO A 684 -30.08 31.82 10.13
N ALA A 685 -30.89 32.66 9.53
CA ALA A 685 -32.16 33.15 10.05
C ALA A 685 -33.28 32.11 9.93
N ARG A 686 -34.13 32.09 10.94
CA ARG A 686 -35.43 31.40 10.98
C ARG A 686 -36.46 32.15 10.14
N GLN A 687 -37.30 31.41 9.41
CA GLN A 687 -38.74 31.68 9.14
C GLN A 687 -39.41 30.33 8.93
N SER A 688 -40.24 29.87 9.78
CA SER A 688 -41.65 29.95 10.13
C SER A 688 -42.60 29.62 8.98
N GLY A 689 -43.37 28.51 9.19
CA GLY A 689 -44.79 28.49 8.97
C GLY A 689 -45.29 27.57 7.87
N GLY A 690 -46.18 26.64 8.27
CA GLY A 690 -47.10 25.98 7.37
C GLY A 690 -47.48 24.55 7.79
N LYS A 691 -48.52 24.44 8.56
CA LYS A 691 -49.29 23.25 8.93
C LYS A 691 -49.94 22.58 7.73
N ASP A 692 -50.17 21.34 7.82
CA ASP A 692 -51.32 20.42 8.02
C ASP A 692 -51.23 19.31 6.96
N GLU A 693 -51.58 18.11 7.12
CA GLU A 693 -52.55 17.35 7.88
C GLU A 693 -52.35 15.85 7.75
N ALA A 694 -52.76 15.16 8.75
CA ALA A 694 -52.80 13.74 9.01
C ALA A 694 -53.61 12.90 8.00
N ARG A 695 -53.27 11.60 7.88
CA ARG A 695 -54.20 10.45 7.86
C ARG A 695 -53.47 9.15 8.17
N ARG A 696 -53.61 8.68 9.33
CA ARG A 696 -54.20 7.49 9.97
C ARG A 696 -54.16 6.17 9.19
N SER A 697 -53.59 5.22 9.93
CA SER A 697 -53.67 3.77 9.78
C SER A 697 -55.12 3.23 9.91
N PRO A 698 -55.37 1.95 9.58
CA PRO A 698 -55.41 0.91 10.61
C PRO A 698 -54.79 -0.42 10.11
N GLY A 699 -54.20 -1.27 10.90
CA GLY A 699 -54.63 -1.97 12.10
C GLY A 699 -55.16 -3.38 11.76
N GLY A 700 -54.40 -4.47 12.04
CA GLY A 700 -54.88 -5.81 11.93
C GLY A 700 -54.02 -6.76 12.76
N LYS A 701 -54.57 -7.18 13.86
CA LYS A 701 -54.08 -8.12 14.89
C LYS A 701 -54.29 -9.60 14.47
N GLY A 702 -53.51 -10.45 15.10
CA GLY A 702 -53.82 -11.87 15.39
C GLY A 702 -52.76 -12.83 14.84
N GLY A 703 -52.24 -13.78 15.55
CA GLY A 703 -52.52 -14.37 16.83
C GLY A 703 -51.64 -15.60 16.97
N ASN A 704 -51.31 -15.87 18.22
CA ASN A 704 -50.57 -17.02 18.74
C ASN A 704 -51.05 -18.40 18.22
N SER A 705 -50.11 -19.36 18.14
CA SER A 705 -50.27 -20.67 18.85
C SER A 705 -49.04 -21.55 18.68
N HIS A 706 -48.39 -21.89 19.77
CA HIS A 706 -47.75 -23.20 20.00
C HIS A 706 -48.84 -24.20 20.41
N PRO A 707 -48.64 -25.55 20.22
CA PRO A 707 -47.86 -26.30 21.19
C PRO A 707 -47.18 -27.61 20.69
N GLY A 708 -46.24 -28.09 21.52
CA GLY A 708 -46.16 -29.46 22.03
C GLY A 708 -45.40 -30.52 21.19
N GLY A 709 -44.26 -31.00 21.56
CA GLY A 709 -44.03 -32.04 22.55
C GLY A 709 -43.99 -33.44 21.93
N GLY A 710 -42.81 -34.11 21.93
CA GLY A 710 -42.69 -35.47 21.53
C GLY A 710 -41.30 -36.06 21.81
N LYS A 711 -41.14 -36.67 22.98
CA LYS A 711 -39.98 -37.52 23.36
C LYS A 711 -40.06 -38.87 22.67
N GLY A 712 -38.93 -39.40 22.22
CA GLY A 712 -38.81 -40.76 21.74
C GLY A 712 -37.37 -41.31 21.93
N LYS A 713 -37.30 -42.32 22.77
CA LYS A 713 -36.14 -43.00 23.34
C LYS A 713 -35.35 -43.85 22.33
N VAL A 714 -34.07 -44.00 22.67
CA VAL A 714 -33.08 -45.03 22.27
C VAL A 714 -33.63 -46.46 22.40
N PRO A 715 -33.09 -47.44 21.65
CA PRO A 715 -32.39 -48.51 22.37
C PRO A 715 -31.03 -48.94 21.78
N HIS A 716 -30.20 -49.40 22.74
CA HIS A 716 -28.96 -50.14 22.61
C HIS A 716 -29.14 -51.58 22.13
N SER A 717 -28.09 -52.16 21.49
CA SER A 717 -27.60 -53.56 21.71
C SER A 717 -26.27 -53.68 20.94
N HIS A 718 -25.18 -53.87 21.53
CA HIS A 718 -24.44 -54.99 22.14
C HIS A 718 -24.00 -56.11 21.16
N THR A 719 -22.67 -56.32 21.26
CA THR A 719 -21.82 -57.53 21.19
C THR A 719 -21.27 -57.86 19.80
N GLY A 720 -20.01 -58.24 19.60
CA GLY A 720 -19.06 -58.87 20.47
C GLY A 720 -17.67 -59.08 19.86
N ARG A 721 -16.81 -59.47 20.70
CA ARG A 721 -15.38 -59.81 20.69
C ARG A 721 -14.88 -60.69 19.53
N GLY A 722 -13.57 -60.49 19.16
CA GLY A 722 -12.72 -61.50 18.54
C GLY A 722 -11.27 -61.09 18.50
N LYS A 723 -10.47 -61.56 19.48
CA LYS A 723 -9.00 -61.50 19.55
C LYS A 723 -8.34 -62.59 18.70
N ARG A 724 -7.15 -62.31 18.12
CA ARG A 724 -5.88 -63.11 18.11
C ARG A 724 -4.88 -62.38 17.25
N LYS A 725 -3.73 -61.92 17.73
CA LYS A 725 -2.40 -62.50 17.97
C LYS A 725 -1.92 -63.41 16.82
N GLU A 726 -0.79 -63.09 16.16
CA GLU A 726 0.57 -63.52 16.46
C GLU A 726 1.56 -63.03 15.38
N THR A 727 2.73 -62.61 15.78
CA THR A 727 4.04 -62.43 15.11
C THR A 727 4.77 -63.77 15.00
N PRO A 728 6.05 -63.87 14.52
CA PRO A 728 6.89 -63.15 13.54
C PRO A 728 7.67 -64.13 12.60
N GLY A 729 8.47 -63.61 11.66
CA GLY A 729 9.41 -64.44 10.88
C GLY A 729 10.54 -63.64 10.24
N GLU A 730 11.73 -63.89 10.71
CA GLU A 730 13.02 -63.42 10.29
C GLU A 730 13.50 -63.99 8.92
N GLY A 731 14.46 -63.28 8.32
CA GLY A 731 15.53 -63.97 7.59
C GLY A 731 15.99 -63.34 6.28
N GLN A 732 17.09 -62.73 6.26
CA GLN A 732 18.44 -62.97 5.75
C GLN A 732 18.84 -62.19 4.50
N ARG A 733 19.81 -61.33 4.69
CA ARG A 733 21.16 -61.13 4.08
C ARG A 733 21.41 -61.60 2.63
N GLY A 734 21.92 -60.65 1.84
CA GLY A 734 22.69 -60.94 0.63
C GLY A 734 23.51 -59.73 0.19
N ARG A 735 24.83 -59.88 0.27
CA ARG A 735 25.92 -58.92 -0.02
C ARG A 735 26.19 -58.78 -1.51
N GLY A 736 26.68 -57.57 -1.88
CA GLY A 736 27.84 -57.40 -2.81
C GLY A 736 27.46 -57.16 -4.26
N THR A 737 27.96 -56.17 -4.96
CA THR A 737 29.34 -55.83 -5.24
C THR A 737 29.37 -54.55 -6.10
N LYS A 738 30.43 -53.78 -5.95
CA LYS A 738 30.86 -52.65 -6.78
C LYS A 738 31.05 -53.05 -8.26
N ARG A 739 30.71 -52.13 -9.19
CA ARG A 739 31.73 -51.71 -10.19
C ARG A 739 31.29 -50.49 -10.97
N LYS A 740 32.30 -49.67 -11.18
CA LYS A 740 32.50 -48.49 -12.00
C LYS A 740 31.99 -48.60 -13.45
N GLY A 741 31.58 -47.52 -13.97
CA GLY A 741 31.44 -47.14 -15.34
C GLY A 741 30.94 -45.71 -15.37
#